data_2603d0820a515253111983fb6659e598
#
_entry.id   2603d0820a515253111983fb6659e598
#
_cell.length_a   1.000
_cell.length_b   1.000
_cell.length_c   1.000
_cell.angle_alpha   90.00
_cell.angle_beta   90.00
_cell.angle_gamma   90.00
#
_symmetry.space_group_name_H-M   'P 1'
#
loop_
_entity.id
_entity.type
_entity.pdbx_description
1 polymer ?
#
loop_
_entity_poly.entity_id
_entity_poly.type
_entity_poly.pdbx_seq_one_letter_code
_entity_poly.pdbx_strand_id
1 'polypeptide(L)'
;MRGLFAAFLALCALAAWPVYANMCATPAKNGSSTVAGVVNTYYAPTPAIISAGATSIGLSGYAGAGQAIEAGDLLLVIQMQDATIDARNSSRYGDGVNGGPGNGEIGVGQSGLYEYVRAANAVPLTGGTLNLVGGTGGGLVNSYVAATPTGTRGKRTFQVVKVPQYDQATVAGTVAALPWDGTLGGVVAIHVARRLTFSGGTIDASGRGFRGGGGRRLTGGGGASTDYVTLSTNNAHASKGEGIAGTPRFVWFQGAVVDTLVEGLPTGSYARGAPANAGGGGTDANPIANDENAGGGGGANAGQGGFGGNAWCPGGVPTACDASGGHAGVAVDGVSYSRIVMGGGGGAGTNNDGTGSPANGAASSGAAGGGIVLIRAAEIAGSGSVRANGSDASSTVLNDATGGGGAGGSILLSALRTIAGASISVQADGGDGGTNTGGGSPHGPGGGGGGGLIVTTTNVLASTSVNGGSNGATVSTSTTNSAYGSSAGTAGAGSSTTTANIPGLSSGGECTPTVTKSFAASPIAVGAATRMSIVVTNPNPTVQLNALAFTDTYPSGLVNTATPATAISCTTGSLAAAAGAGSLTLSGGTVNALSSCTYSVNTTATSPGDKTNTIAALAVSGTMGTTTVRNLEAASAIVQVSAPLTIVKASQVYSDPVNGTTNPKAIPGGFLTYTISVANPGSGTVDSGTLVVLDATPANLQLFVGDLVSGGGPLVFQQGSTPSALTYTFTSLASTTDDIEFSNNSGSTWTYTPVPNTLGVDPAVTHFRIRPKGAMAGNSSFSIQVRYRVQ
;
A
#
# COMPACT_ATOMS: atom_id res chain seq x y z
N MET A 1 -39.83 -39.62 22.72
CA MET A 1 -38.57 -38.97 22.38
C MET A 1 -38.27 -39.02 20.86
N ARG A 2 -39.21 -38.76 19.97
CA ARG A 2 -39.02 -38.66 18.53
C ARG A 2 -39.64 -37.41 17.88
N GLY A 3 -40.13 -36.49 18.70
CA GLY A 3 -40.79 -35.25 18.25
C GLY A 3 -39.99 -33.96 18.44
N LEU A 4 -38.82 -33.96 19.12
CA LEU A 4 -38.02 -32.77 19.39
C LEU A 4 -36.82 -32.56 18.45
N PHE A 5 -36.49 -33.52 17.61
CA PHE A 5 -35.34 -33.44 16.70
C PHE A 5 -35.69 -32.84 15.33
N ALA A 6 -36.98 -32.78 14.96
CA ALA A 6 -37.42 -32.22 13.70
C ALA A 6 -37.66 -30.68 13.75
N ALA A 7 -37.80 -30.10 14.96
CA ALA A 7 -38.00 -28.65 15.11
C ALA A 7 -36.69 -27.85 15.18
N PHE A 8 -35.54 -28.51 15.41
CA PHE A 8 -34.23 -27.82 15.46
C PHE A 8 -33.53 -27.74 14.08
N LEU A 9 -33.93 -28.58 13.11
CA LEU A 9 -33.40 -28.49 11.72
C LEU A 9 -34.14 -27.48 10.83
N ALA A 10 -35.33 -27.04 11.23
CA ALA A 10 -36.11 -26.07 10.43
C ALA A 10 -35.85 -24.60 10.80
N LEU A 11 -35.11 -24.29 11.90
CA LEU A 11 -34.77 -22.94 12.32
C LEU A 11 -33.37 -22.48 11.90
N CYS A 12 -32.56 -23.33 11.27
CA CYS A 12 -31.23 -22.94 10.74
C CYS A 12 -31.23 -22.53 9.27
N ALA A 13 -32.37 -22.47 8.61
CA ALA A 13 -32.47 -22.19 7.16
C ALA A 13 -32.92 -20.77 6.80
N LEU A 14 -33.00 -19.83 7.77
CA LEU A 14 -33.32 -18.41 7.51
C LEU A 14 -32.38 -17.44 8.23
N ALA A 15 -31.11 -17.80 8.40
CA ALA A 15 -30.09 -16.77 8.51
C ALA A 15 -29.92 -16.21 7.10
N ALA A 16 -30.66 -15.16 6.78
CA ALA A 16 -30.34 -14.31 5.63
C ALA A 16 -28.90 -13.87 5.82
N TRP A 17 -28.00 -14.41 5.03
CA TRP A 17 -26.65 -13.89 4.91
C TRP A 17 -26.79 -12.42 4.61
N PRO A 18 -26.10 -11.51 5.32
CA PRO A 18 -26.15 -10.11 4.97
C PRO A 18 -25.70 -10.03 3.51
N VAL A 19 -26.60 -9.55 2.64
CA VAL A 19 -26.25 -9.19 1.27
C VAL A 19 -25.26 -8.03 1.46
N TYR A 20 -23.97 -8.33 1.33
CA TYR A 20 -22.94 -7.32 1.30
C TYR A 20 -23.26 -6.41 0.13
N ALA A 21 -23.70 -5.19 0.42
CA ALA A 21 -23.88 -4.18 -0.59
C ALA A 21 -22.51 -3.86 -1.16
N ASN A 22 -22.19 -4.43 -2.34
CA ASN A 22 -20.95 -4.11 -3.03
C ASN A 22 -20.92 -2.63 -3.34
N MET A 23 -19.87 -1.96 -2.86
CA MET A 23 -19.63 -0.55 -3.09
C MET A 23 -19.13 -0.36 -4.53
N CYS A 24 -20.04 -0.20 -5.44
CA CYS A 24 -19.75 -0.04 -6.85
C CYS A 24 -20.28 1.30 -7.35
N ALA A 25 -19.37 2.23 -7.64
CA ALA A 25 -19.71 3.40 -8.45
C ALA A 25 -19.86 3.00 -9.94
N THR A 26 -20.47 3.84 -10.72
CA THR A 26 -20.59 3.61 -12.17
C THR A 26 -19.24 3.85 -12.84
N PRO A 27 -18.55 2.84 -13.37
CA PRO A 27 -17.23 3.04 -13.98
C PRO A 27 -17.31 4.00 -15.15
N ALA A 28 -16.30 4.86 -15.30
CA ALA A 28 -16.14 5.75 -16.45
C ALA A 28 -17.38 6.64 -16.76
N LYS A 29 -18.19 6.93 -15.74
CA LYS A 29 -19.43 7.70 -15.88
C LYS A 29 -19.23 9.05 -16.60
N ASN A 30 -18.07 9.67 -16.42
CA ASN A 30 -17.72 10.96 -17.03
C ASN A 30 -17.06 10.85 -18.42
N GLY A 31 -16.97 9.62 -18.98
CA GLY A 31 -16.35 9.39 -20.29
C GLY A 31 -14.85 9.70 -20.35
N SER A 32 -14.33 9.91 -21.56
CA SER A 32 -12.94 10.33 -21.78
C SER A 32 -12.85 11.84 -21.89
N SER A 33 -11.86 12.47 -21.23
CA SER A 33 -11.73 13.93 -21.18
C SER A 33 -10.29 14.41 -21.09
N THR A 34 -10.04 15.59 -21.62
CA THR A 34 -8.88 16.41 -21.22
C THR A 34 -9.30 17.25 -20.02
N VAL A 35 -8.58 17.09 -18.92
CA VAL A 35 -8.96 17.65 -17.62
C VAL A 35 -8.08 18.83 -17.24
N ALA A 36 -8.69 19.89 -16.71
CA ALA A 36 -8.03 21.11 -16.23
C ALA A 36 -8.89 21.84 -15.19
N GLY A 37 -8.29 22.75 -14.43
CA GLY A 37 -8.96 23.55 -13.41
C GLY A 37 -9.41 22.71 -12.21
N VAL A 38 -10.47 23.14 -11.52
CA VAL A 38 -11.05 22.42 -10.38
C VAL A 38 -12.05 21.38 -10.88
N VAL A 39 -11.76 20.12 -10.68
CA VAL A 39 -12.59 19.01 -11.19
C VAL A 39 -13.54 18.40 -10.14
N ASN A 40 -13.31 18.70 -8.87
CA ASN A 40 -14.11 18.18 -7.75
C ASN A 40 -15.19 19.16 -7.32
N THR A 41 -16.34 18.63 -6.91
CA THR A 41 -17.37 19.35 -6.14
C THR A 41 -17.31 18.89 -4.70
N TYR A 42 -17.23 19.86 -3.79
CA TYR A 42 -17.10 19.63 -2.36
C TYR A 42 -18.42 20.02 -1.68
N TYR A 43 -18.90 19.19 -0.77
CA TYR A 43 -20.10 19.45 0.02
C TYR A 43 -19.73 19.55 1.49
N ALA A 44 -20.25 20.60 2.13
CA ALA A 44 -20.14 20.75 3.57
C ALA A 44 -21.14 19.82 4.29
N PRO A 45 -20.76 19.18 5.40
CA PRO A 45 -21.70 18.47 6.23
C PRO A 45 -22.58 19.45 7.01
N THR A 46 -23.81 19.04 7.32
CA THR A 46 -24.53 19.68 8.44
C THR A 46 -23.82 19.30 9.74
N PRO A 47 -23.77 20.22 10.75
CA PRO A 47 -23.14 19.90 12.04
C PRO A 47 -23.74 18.64 12.67
N ALA A 48 -22.92 17.61 12.83
CA ALA A 48 -23.34 16.30 13.36
C ALA A 48 -22.14 15.44 13.74
N ILE A 49 -22.40 14.40 14.55
CA ILE A 49 -21.52 13.25 14.73
C ILE A 49 -22.13 12.10 13.95
N ILE A 50 -21.41 11.62 12.93
CA ILE A 50 -21.83 10.50 12.09
C ILE A 50 -21.04 9.28 12.54
N SER A 51 -21.74 8.28 13.07
CA SER A 51 -21.10 7.05 13.55
C SER A 51 -20.73 6.11 12.41
N ALA A 52 -19.73 5.27 12.61
CA ALA A 52 -19.49 4.11 11.76
C ALA A 52 -20.78 3.26 11.61
N GLY A 53 -21.00 2.70 10.43
CA GLY A 53 -22.22 2.00 10.07
C GLY A 53 -23.37 2.90 9.56
N ALA A 54 -23.26 4.23 9.66
CA ALA A 54 -24.27 5.14 9.12
C ALA A 54 -24.39 5.00 7.59
N THR A 55 -25.63 5.02 7.08
CA THR A 55 -25.97 4.93 5.66
C THR A 55 -26.45 6.26 5.08
N SER A 56 -26.37 7.34 5.86
CA SER A 56 -26.72 8.67 5.38
C SER A 56 -25.90 9.77 6.05
N ILE A 57 -25.71 10.87 5.32
CA ILE A 57 -25.04 12.10 5.76
C ILE A 57 -25.90 13.29 5.35
N GLY A 58 -26.14 14.23 6.29
CA GLY A 58 -26.71 15.54 5.98
C GLY A 58 -25.65 16.44 5.35
N LEU A 59 -25.95 17.03 4.19
CA LEU A 59 -25.08 17.95 3.46
C LEU A 59 -25.71 19.32 3.37
N SER A 60 -24.86 20.36 3.33
CA SER A 60 -25.27 21.75 3.18
C SER A 60 -24.33 22.45 2.20
N GLY A 61 -24.86 23.12 1.19
CA GLY A 61 -24.06 23.91 0.24
C GLY A 61 -22.90 23.18 -0.43
N TYR A 62 -22.27 23.86 -1.36
CA TYR A 62 -21.15 23.30 -2.11
C TYR A 62 -20.11 24.37 -2.46
N ALA A 63 -18.93 23.88 -2.91
CA ALA A 63 -17.89 24.66 -3.58
C ALA A 63 -17.24 23.83 -4.72
N GLY A 64 -16.48 24.47 -5.58
CA GLY A 64 -15.71 23.81 -6.65
C GLY A 64 -16.44 23.69 -7.98
N ALA A 65 -16.36 22.53 -8.65
CA ALA A 65 -16.79 22.33 -10.05
C ALA A 65 -18.30 22.46 -10.29
N GLY A 66 -19.12 22.50 -9.25
CA GLY A 66 -20.56 22.74 -9.40
C GLY A 66 -21.33 21.58 -10.05
N GLN A 67 -20.86 20.36 -9.86
CA GLN A 67 -21.54 19.15 -10.34
C GLN A 67 -22.35 18.54 -9.19
N ALA A 68 -23.69 18.53 -9.29
CA ALA A 68 -24.55 17.92 -8.30
C ALA A 68 -24.25 16.41 -8.14
N ILE A 69 -24.48 15.86 -6.96
CA ILE A 69 -24.37 14.41 -6.72
C ILE A 69 -25.56 13.72 -7.40
N GLU A 70 -25.29 12.65 -8.13
CA GLU A 70 -26.28 11.76 -8.73
C GLU A 70 -26.16 10.36 -8.13
N ALA A 71 -27.24 9.60 -8.18
CA ALA A 71 -27.19 8.19 -7.79
C ALA A 71 -26.10 7.44 -8.60
N GLY A 72 -25.30 6.65 -7.92
CA GLY A 72 -24.19 5.92 -8.52
C GLY A 72 -22.85 6.68 -8.56
N ASP A 73 -22.79 7.95 -8.15
CA ASP A 73 -21.53 8.69 -8.07
C ASP A 73 -20.59 8.12 -7.02
N LEU A 74 -19.30 8.13 -7.32
CA LEU A 74 -18.23 7.88 -6.35
C LEU A 74 -17.99 9.15 -5.55
N LEU A 75 -18.00 9.00 -4.23
CA LEU A 75 -17.77 10.08 -3.29
C LEU A 75 -16.62 9.71 -2.36
N LEU A 76 -15.83 10.71 -1.99
CA LEU A 76 -14.82 10.61 -0.93
C LEU A 76 -15.37 11.31 0.31
N VAL A 77 -15.43 10.63 1.43
CA VAL A 77 -15.70 11.23 2.75
C VAL A 77 -14.38 11.31 3.49
N ILE A 78 -14.00 12.49 3.99
CA ILE A 78 -12.71 12.72 4.63
C ILE A 78 -12.81 13.68 5.82
N GLN A 79 -12.28 13.25 6.98
CA GLN A 79 -12.19 14.10 8.18
C GLN A 79 -10.97 15.02 8.07
N MET A 80 -11.23 16.33 8.10
CA MET A 80 -10.16 17.32 7.95
C MET A 80 -9.56 17.70 9.30
N GLN A 81 -10.39 17.95 10.32
CA GLN A 81 -10.00 18.44 11.64
C GLN A 81 -10.75 17.69 12.73
N ASP A 82 -10.04 17.07 13.67
CA ASP A 82 -10.59 16.41 14.87
C ASP A 82 -9.54 16.12 15.96
N ALA A 83 -8.30 16.65 15.83
CA ALA A 83 -7.26 16.39 16.82
C ALA A 83 -7.56 17.06 18.16
N THR A 84 -7.00 16.52 19.23
CA THR A 84 -7.09 17.03 20.59
C THR A 84 -5.72 17.51 21.04
N ILE A 85 -5.69 18.67 21.71
CA ILE A 85 -4.47 19.24 22.30
C ILE A 85 -4.70 19.57 23.77
N ASP A 86 -3.62 19.61 24.54
CA ASP A 86 -3.63 20.27 25.86
C ASP A 86 -3.59 21.78 25.63
N ALA A 87 -4.67 22.48 25.91
CA ALA A 87 -4.81 23.91 25.59
C ALA A 87 -4.49 24.85 26.77
N ARG A 88 -3.78 24.35 27.81
CA ARG A 88 -3.34 25.19 28.93
C ARG A 88 -2.24 26.16 28.48
N ASN A 89 -2.24 27.39 29.05
CA ASN A 89 -1.16 28.36 28.85
C ASN A 89 0.08 27.96 29.64
N SER A 90 0.75 26.93 29.29
CA SER A 90 1.96 26.40 29.94
C SER A 90 2.80 25.61 28.94
N SER A 91 4.00 25.20 29.35
CA SER A 91 4.87 24.34 28.56
C SER A 91 4.26 23.01 28.14
N ARG A 92 3.07 22.67 28.64
CA ARG A 92 2.28 21.50 28.24
C ARG A 92 1.32 21.77 27.09
N TYR A 93 1.22 22.99 26.58
CA TYR A 93 0.38 23.28 25.42
C TYR A 93 0.73 22.35 24.26
N GLY A 94 -0.29 21.72 23.69
CA GLY A 94 -0.07 20.68 22.68
C GLY A 94 0.30 19.34 23.31
N ASP A 95 1.34 19.32 24.10
CA ASP A 95 1.96 18.20 24.87
C ASP A 95 2.00 16.86 24.12
N GLY A 96 2.10 16.91 22.80
CA GLY A 96 2.47 15.77 21.97
C GLY A 96 3.92 15.42 22.26
N VAL A 97 4.23 14.16 22.31
CA VAL A 97 5.53 13.62 22.71
C VAL A 97 6.67 14.03 21.75
N ASN A 98 6.33 14.49 20.56
CA ASN A 98 7.29 14.86 19.51
C ASN A 98 7.49 16.37 19.48
N GLY A 99 8.68 16.86 19.65
CA GLY A 99 9.06 18.25 19.39
C GLY A 99 9.26 19.15 20.61
N GLY A 100 9.04 18.67 21.81
CA GLY A 100 9.31 19.39 23.04
C GLY A 100 8.12 20.20 23.59
N PRO A 101 8.33 20.96 24.65
CA PRO A 101 7.24 21.66 25.37
C PRO A 101 6.45 22.61 24.48
N GLY A 102 5.12 22.53 24.58
CA GLY A 102 4.18 23.44 23.91
C GLY A 102 3.86 23.14 22.44
N ASN A 103 4.18 21.91 21.94
CA ASN A 103 3.87 21.47 20.60
C ASN A 103 2.98 20.21 20.58
N GLY A 104 2.34 19.94 19.42
CA GLY A 104 1.71 18.67 19.09
C GLY A 104 0.29 18.53 19.54
N GLU A 105 -0.18 17.30 19.38
CA GLU A 105 -1.50 16.85 19.82
C GLU A 105 -1.34 15.80 20.93
N ILE A 106 -2.39 15.62 21.73
CA ILE A 106 -2.55 14.50 22.67
C ILE A 106 -3.33 13.35 22.04
N GLY A 107 -3.88 13.55 20.85
CA GLY A 107 -4.53 12.54 20.03
C GLY A 107 -5.03 13.11 18.72
N VAL A 108 -4.73 12.42 17.62
CA VAL A 108 -5.13 12.84 16.25
C VAL A 108 -6.62 12.70 15.98
N GLY A 109 -7.37 11.96 16.82
CA GLY A 109 -8.78 11.69 16.59
C GLY A 109 -9.05 11.02 15.25
N GLN A 110 -10.12 11.47 14.58
CA GLN A 110 -10.47 10.99 13.23
C GLN A 110 -9.76 11.77 12.11
N SER A 111 -8.95 12.80 12.42
CA SER A 111 -8.28 13.62 11.41
C SER A 111 -7.52 12.77 10.40
N GLY A 112 -7.75 13.02 9.12
CA GLY A 112 -7.13 12.31 8.00
C GLY A 112 -7.71 10.94 7.68
N LEU A 113 -8.66 10.41 8.47
CA LEU A 113 -9.40 9.21 8.07
C LEU A 113 -10.31 9.54 6.91
N TYR A 114 -10.35 8.65 5.94
CA TYR A 114 -11.17 8.80 4.75
C TYR A 114 -11.67 7.46 4.25
N GLU A 115 -12.70 7.51 3.42
CA GLU A 115 -13.21 6.36 2.69
C GLU A 115 -13.95 6.78 1.44
N TYR A 116 -13.99 5.89 0.47
CA TYR A 116 -14.85 6.06 -0.71
C TYR A 116 -16.20 5.39 -0.47
N VAL A 117 -17.27 6.07 -0.88
CA VAL A 117 -18.65 5.56 -0.82
C VAL A 117 -19.36 5.85 -2.13
N ARG A 118 -20.48 5.14 -2.38
CA ARG A 118 -21.34 5.38 -3.54
C ARG A 118 -22.61 6.12 -3.11
N ALA A 119 -23.01 7.14 -3.86
CA ALA A 119 -24.31 7.79 -3.67
C ALA A 119 -25.44 6.85 -4.04
N ALA A 120 -26.42 6.69 -3.17
CA ALA A 120 -27.64 5.92 -3.42
C ALA A 120 -28.78 6.79 -3.97
N ASN A 121 -28.69 8.11 -3.82
CA ASN A 121 -29.64 9.09 -4.33
C ASN A 121 -28.92 10.31 -4.90
N ALA A 122 -29.66 11.16 -5.60
CA ALA A 122 -29.18 12.48 -6.02
C ALA A 122 -29.23 13.47 -4.83
N VAL A 123 -28.27 14.41 -4.79
CA VAL A 123 -28.25 15.54 -3.87
C VAL A 123 -27.93 16.81 -4.66
N PRO A 124 -28.82 17.84 -4.60
CA PRO A 124 -28.61 19.09 -5.31
C PRO A 124 -27.43 19.88 -4.71
N LEU A 125 -26.97 20.90 -5.43
CA LEU A 125 -25.87 21.77 -4.97
C LEU A 125 -26.22 22.55 -3.69
N THR A 126 -27.48 22.78 -3.40
CA THR A 126 -27.96 23.39 -2.16
C THR A 126 -27.83 22.50 -0.92
N GLY A 127 -27.46 21.23 -1.11
CA GLY A 127 -27.39 20.22 -0.05
C GLY A 127 -28.67 19.41 0.11
N GLY A 128 -28.74 18.57 1.11
CA GLY A 128 -29.82 17.63 1.41
C GLY A 128 -29.29 16.37 2.08
N THR A 129 -30.14 15.36 2.22
CA THR A 129 -29.70 14.07 2.75
C THR A 129 -29.07 13.21 1.66
N LEU A 130 -27.79 12.91 1.80
CA LEU A 130 -27.11 11.89 1.01
C LEU A 130 -27.36 10.53 1.67
N ASN A 131 -28.03 9.62 0.96
CA ASN A 131 -28.00 8.19 1.27
C ASN A 131 -26.81 7.57 0.54
N LEU A 132 -26.09 6.68 1.20
CA LEU A 132 -24.85 6.11 0.66
C LEU A 132 -24.79 4.60 0.86
N VAL A 133 -23.94 3.98 0.05
CA VAL A 133 -23.51 2.60 0.19
C VAL A 133 -21.99 2.62 0.41
N GLY A 134 -21.57 2.13 1.55
CA GLY A 134 -20.17 2.14 2.00
C GLY A 134 -19.59 0.74 2.16
N GLY A 135 -18.73 0.56 3.16
CA GLY A 135 -18.00 -0.66 3.43
C GLY A 135 -18.86 -1.86 3.83
N THR A 136 -18.24 -2.82 4.47
CA THR A 136 -18.88 -4.05 4.96
C THR A 136 -20.08 -3.71 5.85
N GLY A 137 -21.28 -4.16 5.46
CA GLY A 137 -22.52 -3.81 6.15
C GLY A 137 -23.30 -2.66 5.49
N GLY A 138 -22.78 -2.05 4.42
CA GLY A 138 -23.47 -1.06 3.58
C GLY A 138 -23.38 0.39 4.08
N GLY A 139 -22.78 0.64 5.23
CA GLY A 139 -22.58 1.97 5.82
C GLY A 139 -21.12 2.43 5.84
N LEU A 140 -20.89 3.57 6.49
CA LEU A 140 -19.54 4.11 6.69
C LEU A 140 -18.68 3.16 7.54
N VAL A 141 -17.40 3.06 7.19
CA VAL A 141 -16.41 2.33 8.00
C VAL A 141 -15.93 3.19 9.18
N ASN A 142 -15.73 4.49 8.95
CA ASN A 142 -15.23 5.43 9.93
C ASN A 142 -16.37 6.26 10.52
N SER A 143 -16.10 6.87 11.68
CA SER A 143 -16.94 7.94 12.23
C SER A 143 -16.42 9.30 11.76
N TYR A 144 -17.34 10.26 11.56
CA TYR A 144 -17.02 11.62 11.09
C TYR A 144 -17.69 12.65 11.99
N VAL A 145 -17.01 13.77 12.24
CA VAL A 145 -17.48 14.80 13.16
C VAL A 145 -17.44 16.17 12.50
N ALA A 146 -18.56 16.89 12.52
CA ALA A 146 -18.63 18.31 12.19
C ALA A 146 -19.24 19.04 13.40
N ALA A 147 -18.43 19.87 14.09
CA ALA A 147 -18.84 20.55 15.30
C ALA A 147 -18.10 21.88 15.50
N THR A 148 -18.79 22.84 16.06
CA THR A 148 -18.22 24.12 16.46
C THR A 148 -17.15 23.95 17.55
N PRO A 149 -16.22 24.90 17.70
CA PRO A 149 -15.23 24.86 18.77
C PRO A 149 -15.86 24.98 20.13
N THR A 150 -15.20 24.41 21.13
CA THR A 150 -15.55 24.53 22.56
C THR A 150 -14.32 25.00 23.35
N GLY A 151 -14.43 25.21 24.64
CA GLY A 151 -13.30 25.59 25.49
C GLY A 151 -12.19 24.53 25.57
N THR A 152 -12.49 23.26 25.19
CA THR A 152 -11.55 22.12 25.27
C THR A 152 -11.24 21.49 23.93
N ARG A 153 -11.99 21.81 22.87
CA ARG A 153 -11.83 21.24 21.51
C ARG A 153 -11.90 22.35 20.46
N GLY A 154 -11.02 22.31 19.49
CA GLY A 154 -11.09 23.17 18.32
C GLY A 154 -12.26 22.84 17.39
N LYS A 155 -12.38 23.61 16.32
CA LYS A 155 -13.32 23.33 15.22
C LYS A 155 -13.03 21.95 14.65
N ARG A 156 -14.08 21.17 14.47
CA ARG A 156 -14.02 19.86 13.83
C ARG A 156 -14.83 19.88 12.54
N THR A 157 -14.31 19.33 11.48
CA THR A 157 -15.03 19.30 10.21
C THR A 157 -14.54 18.18 9.31
N PHE A 158 -15.43 17.62 8.51
CA PHE A 158 -15.18 16.72 7.40
C PHE A 158 -15.83 17.27 6.12
N GLN A 159 -15.54 16.72 4.99
CA GLN A 159 -16.21 17.06 3.74
C GLN A 159 -16.54 15.82 2.94
N VAL A 160 -17.54 15.94 2.05
CA VAL A 160 -17.90 14.95 1.06
C VAL A 160 -17.50 15.49 -0.31
N VAL A 161 -16.61 14.80 -1.00
CA VAL A 161 -16.06 15.23 -2.29
C VAL A 161 -16.60 14.33 -3.38
N LYS A 162 -17.28 14.89 -4.38
CA LYS A 162 -17.66 14.16 -5.59
C LYS A 162 -16.40 13.89 -6.41
N VAL A 163 -16.13 12.60 -6.66
CA VAL A 163 -14.95 12.13 -7.40
C VAL A 163 -15.34 11.88 -8.85
N PRO A 164 -14.82 12.63 -9.82
CA PRO A 164 -15.08 12.35 -11.22
C PRO A 164 -14.47 11.01 -11.62
N GLN A 165 -15.24 10.24 -12.41
CA GLN A 165 -14.92 8.90 -12.87
C GLN A 165 -14.76 8.90 -14.38
N TYR A 166 -13.51 9.04 -14.84
CA TYR A 166 -13.20 9.05 -16.27
C TYR A 166 -12.93 7.63 -16.80
N ASP A 167 -13.24 7.41 -18.07
CA ASP A 167 -12.75 6.25 -18.82
C ASP A 167 -11.26 6.41 -19.10
N GLN A 168 -10.88 7.51 -19.73
CA GLN A 168 -9.51 7.98 -19.90
C GLN A 168 -9.45 9.46 -19.56
N ALA A 169 -8.34 9.91 -19.00
CA ALA A 169 -8.12 11.32 -18.72
C ALA A 169 -6.77 11.76 -19.25
N THR A 170 -6.72 12.95 -19.86
CA THR A 170 -5.47 13.59 -20.29
C THR A 170 -5.27 14.88 -19.50
N VAL A 171 -4.14 15.00 -18.85
CA VAL A 171 -3.71 16.22 -18.13
C VAL A 171 -2.74 16.97 -19.04
N ALA A 172 -3.24 18.00 -19.73
CA ALA A 172 -2.44 18.84 -20.63
C ALA A 172 -2.14 20.23 -20.04
N GLY A 173 -2.88 20.64 -19.01
CA GLY A 173 -2.71 21.88 -18.27
C GLY A 173 -2.65 21.60 -16.77
N THR A 174 -3.08 22.56 -15.95
CA THR A 174 -3.14 22.39 -14.49
C THR A 174 -4.53 21.96 -14.06
N VAL A 175 -4.60 20.79 -13.37
CA VAL A 175 -5.75 20.39 -12.56
C VAL A 175 -5.45 20.83 -11.12
N ALA A 176 -6.31 21.65 -10.53
CA ALA A 176 -6.04 22.29 -9.26
C ALA A 176 -7.05 21.89 -8.17
N ALA A 177 -6.57 21.81 -6.92
CA ALA A 177 -7.47 21.80 -5.77
C ALA A 177 -8.10 23.21 -5.58
N LEU A 178 -9.38 23.24 -5.16
CA LEU A 178 -9.91 24.46 -4.57
C LEU A 178 -9.14 24.77 -3.28
N PRO A 179 -8.70 26.02 -3.03
CA PRO A 179 -8.05 26.35 -1.75
C PRO A 179 -8.95 26.00 -0.58
N TRP A 180 -8.38 25.44 0.48
CA TRP A 180 -9.11 25.17 1.74
C TRP A 180 -9.59 26.45 2.38
N ASP A 181 -10.89 26.61 2.53
CA ASP A 181 -11.50 27.83 3.10
C ASP A 181 -11.78 27.73 4.62
N GLY A 182 -11.47 26.59 5.22
CA GLY A 182 -11.75 26.25 6.62
C GLY A 182 -12.93 25.30 6.77
N THR A 183 -13.59 24.93 5.68
CA THR A 183 -14.71 23.97 5.65
C THR A 183 -14.63 23.07 4.41
N LEU A 184 -14.34 23.62 3.24
CA LEU A 184 -14.30 22.93 1.95
C LEU A 184 -13.01 23.20 1.18
N GLY A 185 -12.65 22.30 0.30
CA GLY A 185 -11.49 22.41 -0.56
C GLY A 185 -10.28 21.59 -0.09
N GLY A 186 -9.10 21.93 -0.60
CA GLY A 186 -7.83 21.29 -0.25
C GLY A 186 -7.59 19.92 -0.88
N VAL A 187 -8.52 19.36 -1.62
CA VAL A 187 -8.46 17.98 -2.11
C VAL A 187 -8.61 17.92 -3.63
N VAL A 188 -7.74 17.21 -4.32
CA VAL A 188 -7.97 16.68 -5.67
C VAL A 188 -8.18 15.18 -5.56
N ALA A 189 -9.34 14.68 -5.99
CA ALA A 189 -9.62 13.25 -6.05
C ALA A 189 -10.10 12.89 -7.47
N ILE A 190 -9.40 11.99 -8.16
CA ILE A 190 -9.69 11.59 -9.54
C ILE A 190 -9.63 10.07 -9.66
N HIS A 191 -10.61 9.53 -10.35
CA HIS A 191 -10.70 8.14 -10.69
C HIS A 191 -10.69 7.94 -12.21
N VAL A 192 -9.81 7.09 -12.73
CA VAL A 192 -9.66 6.81 -14.16
C VAL A 192 -9.69 5.31 -14.40
N ALA A 193 -10.74 4.82 -15.02
CA ALA A 193 -10.97 3.39 -15.21
C ALA A 193 -9.89 2.71 -16.09
N ARG A 194 -9.31 3.42 -17.04
CA ARG A 194 -8.25 2.91 -17.92
C ARG A 194 -6.96 3.73 -17.75
N ARG A 195 -6.73 4.75 -18.55
CA ARG A 195 -5.45 5.43 -18.64
C ARG A 195 -5.53 6.90 -18.27
N LEU A 196 -4.68 7.31 -17.34
CA LEU A 196 -4.35 8.69 -17.06
C LEU A 196 -3.07 9.05 -17.83
N THR A 197 -3.17 10.00 -18.77
CA THR A 197 -2.03 10.43 -19.59
C THR A 197 -1.64 11.85 -19.19
N PHE A 198 -0.38 12.04 -18.79
CA PHE A 198 0.18 13.38 -18.63
C PHE A 198 0.79 13.84 -19.96
N SER A 199 0.31 14.98 -20.48
CA SER A 199 0.82 15.62 -21.70
C SER A 199 1.50 16.96 -21.34
N GLY A 200 2.53 16.87 -20.48
CA GLY A 200 3.22 18.04 -19.92
C GLY A 200 2.45 18.74 -18.79
N GLY A 201 1.25 18.28 -18.42
CA GLY A 201 0.40 18.94 -17.44
C GLY A 201 0.74 18.58 -15.98
N THR A 202 0.08 19.26 -15.07
CA THR A 202 0.28 19.13 -13.62
C THR A 202 -1.03 18.94 -12.89
N ILE A 203 -1.05 18.05 -11.88
CA ILE A 203 -2.10 17.99 -10.86
C ILE A 203 -1.53 18.66 -9.62
N ASP A 204 -2.13 19.77 -9.17
CA ASP A 204 -1.52 20.69 -8.20
C ASP A 204 -2.47 21.05 -7.05
N ALA A 205 -2.06 20.65 -5.85
CA ALA A 205 -2.66 21.05 -4.58
C ALA A 205 -1.69 21.85 -3.70
N SER A 206 -0.62 22.42 -4.29
CA SER A 206 0.39 23.20 -3.55
C SER A 206 -0.24 24.46 -2.96
N GLY A 207 0.01 24.73 -1.67
CA GLY A 207 -0.57 25.85 -0.95
C GLY A 207 -2.10 25.83 -0.84
N ARG A 208 -2.73 24.67 -1.03
CA ARG A 208 -4.19 24.50 -0.98
C ARG A 208 -4.67 23.80 0.30
N GLY A 209 -3.74 23.48 1.21
CA GLY A 209 -4.02 22.84 2.49
C GLY A 209 -4.40 23.83 3.59
N PHE A 210 -4.08 23.50 4.83
CA PHE A 210 -4.39 24.35 5.98
C PHE A 210 -3.74 25.72 5.84
N ARG A 211 -4.49 26.76 6.22
CA ARG A 211 -4.10 28.17 6.03
C ARG A 211 -3.06 28.60 7.07
N GLY A 212 -2.18 29.50 6.70
CA GLY A 212 -1.26 30.13 7.64
C GLY A 212 -1.97 31.03 8.63
N GLY A 213 -1.34 31.31 9.75
CA GLY A 213 -1.77 32.32 10.70
C GLY A 213 -1.75 33.69 10.06
N GLY A 214 -2.82 34.46 10.24
CA GLY A 214 -2.92 35.83 9.71
C GLY A 214 -2.07 36.82 10.46
N GLY A 215 -1.08 37.44 9.79
CA GLY A 215 -0.26 38.52 10.35
C GLY A 215 -1.07 39.81 10.43
N ARG A 216 -0.93 40.51 11.55
CA ARG A 216 -1.59 41.82 11.78
C ARG A 216 -0.64 42.75 12.50
N ARG A 217 -0.83 44.06 12.29
CA ARG A 217 -0.15 45.06 13.08
C ARG A 217 -0.60 44.96 14.54
N LEU A 218 0.34 44.67 15.43
CA LEU A 218 0.10 44.61 16.88
C LEU A 218 0.17 46.01 17.44
N THR A 219 -0.68 46.30 18.45
CA THR A 219 -0.81 47.67 18.98
C THR A 219 -0.77 47.73 20.51
N GLY A 220 -0.39 46.66 21.13
CA GLY A 220 -0.30 46.50 22.56
C GLY A 220 -1.41 45.67 23.17
N GLY A 221 -1.16 45.17 24.35
CA GLY A 221 -2.01 44.28 25.13
C GLY A 221 -1.20 43.69 26.28
N GLY A 222 -1.86 43.13 27.25
CA GLY A 222 -1.16 42.40 28.32
C GLY A 222 -0.83 41.00 27.85
N GLY A 223 0.44 40.65 27.75
CA GLY A 223 0.91 39.32 27.42
C GLY A 223 2.35 39.11 27.88
N ALA A 224 2.75 37.88 28.12
CA ALA A 224 4.12 37.53 28.43
C ALA A 224 4.79 36.90 27.24
N SER A 225 6.04 37.21 26.96
CA SER A 225 6.84 36.58 25.91
C SER A 225 6.88 35.04 26.01
N THR A 226 6.55 34.54 27.23
CA THR A 226 6.49 33.12 27.55
C THR A 226 5.13 32.47 27.26
N ASP A 227 4.12 33.18 26.77
CA ASP A 227 2.77 32.67 26.52
C ASP A 227 2.78 31.57 25.42
N TYR A 228 2.06 30.50 25.69
CA TYR A 228 1.80 29.41 24.72
C TYR A 228 0.48 29.56 24.00
N VAL A 229 -0.51 30.18 24.66
CA VAL A 229 -1.83 30.41 24.08
C VAL A 229 -2.46 31.67 24.70
N THR A 230 -3.02 32.52 23.83
CA THR A 230 -3.86 33.67 24.26
C THR A 230 -5.02 33.85 23.29
N LEU A 231 -6.07 34.55 23.73
CA LEU A 231 -7.17 34.94 22.86
C LEU A 231 -6.75 36.01 21.87
N SER A 232 -7.45 36.09 20.74
CA SER A 232 -7.21 37.09 19.69
C SER A 232 -7.51 38.54 20.11
N THR A 233 -8.19 38.70 21.22
CA THR A 233 -8.42 40.03 21.87
C THR A 233 -7.16 40.57 22.55
N ASN A 234 -6.19 39.72 22.88
CA ASN A 234 -4.88 40.15 23.32
C ASN A 234 -4.02 40.45 22.08
N ASN A 235 -3.80 41.74 21.79
CA ASN A 235 -3.10 42.16 20.59
C ASN A 235 -1.57 42.31 20.78
N ALA A 236 -1.00 41.43 21.65
CA ALA A 236 0.45 41.33 21.89
C ALA A 236 1.16 40.25 21.05
N HIS A 237 0.47 39.18 20.72
CA HIS A 237 1.10 38.03 20.07
C HIS A 237 0.57 37.76 18.66
N ALA A 238 1.34 37.03 17.87
CA ALA A 238 0.97 36.66 16.50
C ALA A 238 0.07 35.42 16.47
N SER A 239 -0.68 35.26 15.38
CA SER A 239 -1.62 34.18 15.15
C SER A 239 -0.90 32.86 14.89
N LYS A 240 -1.45 31.77 15.46
CA LYS A 240 -1.07 30.39 15.12
C LYS A 240 -1.53 30.04 13.71
N GLY A 241 -0.92 29.04 13.09
CA GLY A 241 -1.39 28.40 11.86
C GLY A 241 -2.67 27.57 12.07
N GLU A 242 -3.34 27.23 10.99
CA GLU A 242 -4.44 26.26 10.93
C GLU A 242 -3.90 24.83 10.78
N GLY A 243 -4.56 23.87 11.41
CA GLY A 243 -4.15 22.46 11.35
C GLY A 243 -5.27 21.52 11.77
N ILE A 244 -4.91 20.26 11.99
CA ILE A 244 -5.86 19.20 12.37
C ILE A 244 -6.56 19.46 13.73
N ALA A 245 -6.02 20.32 14.59
CA ALA A 245 -6.61 20.68 15.88
C ALA A 245 -7.64 21.81 15.80
N GLY A 246 -7.79 22.47 14.66
CA GLY A 246 -8.78 23.52 14.48
C GLY A 246 -8.27 24.70 13.63
N THR A 247 -9.08 25.76 13.60
CA THR A 247 -8.90 26.95 12.75
C THR A 247 -8.69 28.16 13.64
N PRO A 248 -7.58 28.93 13.51
CA PRO A 248 -7.40 30.17 14.25
C PRO A 248 -8.38 31.24 13.78
N ARG A 249 -8.60 32.27 14.60
CA ARG A 249 -9.51 33.37 14.25
C ARG A 249 -9.01 34.15 13.03
N PHE A 250 -7.74 34.50 12.98
CA PHE A 250 -7.16 35.20 11.83
C PHE A 250 -6.26 34.27 11.03
N VAL A 251 -6.56 34.13 9.77
CA VAL A 251 -5.83 33.27 8.82
C VAL A 251 -5.38 34.03 7.60
N TRP A 252 -4.28 33.58 6.99
CA TRP A 252 -3.85 34.04 5.67
C TRP A 252 -4.51 33.23 4.57
N PHE A 253 -5.33 33.85 3.75
CA PHE A 253 -6.08 33.18 2.70
C PHE A 253 -6.12 34.02 1.42
N GLN A 254 -5.56 33.46 0.32
CA GLN A 254 -5.58 34.06 -1.02
C GLN A 254 -5.09 35.52 -1.07
N GLY A 255 -4.00 35.81 -0.39
CA GLY A 255 -3.41 37.14 -0.42
C GLY A 255 -4.00 38.16 0.56
N ALA A 256 -4.87 37.73 1.47
CA ALA A 256 -5.47 38.59 2.48
C ALA A 256 -5.53 37.92 3.86
N VAL A 257 -5.51 38.74 4.91
CA VAL A 257 -5.86 38.30 6.26
C VAL A 257 -7.37 38.27 6.41
N VAL A 258 -7.91 37.13 6.77
CA VAL A 258 -9.35 36.88 6.95
C VAL A 258 -9.65 36.65 8.42
N ASP A 259 -10.59 37.40 8.99
CA ASP A 259 -11.18 37.13 10.29
C ASP A 259 -12.28 36.06 10.14
N THR A 260 -12.07 34.89 10.72
CA THR A 260 -13.07 33.81 10.73
C THR A 260 -14.22 34.06 11.71
N LEU A 261 -14.15 35.16 12.49
CA LEU A 261 -15.10 35.59 13.51
C LEU A 261 -15.20 34.68 14.72
N VAL A 262 -14.46 33.58 14.77
CA VAL A 262 -14.54 32.57 15.85
C VAL A 262 -13.11 32.15 16.26
N GLU A 263 -12.87 32.07 17.57
CA GLU A 263 -11.70 31.36 18.12
C GLU A 263 -11.90 29.86 17.89
N GLY A 264 -11.38 29.36 16.78
CA GLY A 264 -11.54 27.95 16.37
C GLY A 264 -10.44 27.02 16.90
N LEU A 265 -9.54 27.53 17.75
CA LEU A 265 -8.60 26.74 18.55
C LEU A 265 -8.99 26.83 20.04
N PRO A 266 -8.79 25.74 20.84
CA PRO A 266 -9.14 25.79 22.27
C PRO A 266 -8.31 26.86 23.00
N THR A 267 -8.94 27.64 23.85
CA THR A 267 -8.38 28.72 24.71
C THR A 267 -7.70 29.88 23.96
N GLY A 268 -7.67 29.88 22.62
CA GLY A 268 -7.21 31.01 21.83
C GLY A 268 -6.33 30.68 20.66
N SER A 269 -6.15 31.66 19.79
CA SER A 269 -5.52 31.51 18.48
C SER A 269 -4.11 32.09 18.39
N TYR A 270 -3.57 32.64 19.49
CA TYR A 270 -2.30 33.37 19.47
C TYR A 270 -1.23 32.74 20.33
N ALA A 271 -0.02 33.28 20.23
CA ALA A 271 1.21 32.93 20.93
C ALA A 271 1.91 31.65 20.47
N ARG A 272 3.02 31.30 21.11
CA ARG A 272 4.09 30.44 20.58
C ARG A 272 3.75 28.95 20.48
N GLY A 273 2.78 28.45 21.24
CA GLY A 273 2.46 27.00 21.22
C GLY A 273 1.93 26.54 19.86
N ALA A 274 2.41 25.41 19.37
CA ALA A 274 2.00 24.83 18.08
C ALA A 274 0.77 23.92 18.27
N PRO A 275 -0.39 24.23 17.65
CA PRO A 275 -1.57 23.38 17.76
C PRO A 275 -1.49 22.18 16.80
N ALA A 276 -1.02 21.05 17.26
CA ALA A 276 -0.80 19.84 16.48
C ALA A 276 0.19 20.08 15.33
N ASN A 277 -0.25 19.85 14.09
CA ASN A 277 0.59 20.01 12.91
C ASN A 277 0.69 21.45 12.39
N ALA A 278 0.06 22.43 13.02
CA ALA A 278 0.22 23.83 12.64
C ALA A 278 1.35 24.52 13.40
N GLY A 279 1.97 25.53 12.80
CA GLY A 279 3.00 26.35 13.44
C GLY A 279 2.44 27.27 14.50
N GLY A 280 3.17 27.50 15.59
CA GLY A 280 2.88 28.50 16.62
C GLY A 280 3.17 29.93 16.09
N GLY A 281 2.46 30.93 16.63
CA GLY A 281 2.71 32.33 16.35
C GLY A 281 3.90 32.87 17.16
N GLY A 282 4.53 33.94 16.70
CA GLY A 282 5.55 34.67 17.47
C GLY A 282 4.98 35.29 18.76
N THR A 283 5.81 35.45 19.80
CA THR A 283 5.45 36.17 21.00
C THR A 283 6.13 37.53 21.05
N ASP A 284 5.49 38.48 21.75
CA ASP A 284 5.96 39.85 21.95
C ASP A 284 5.34 40.40 23.25
N ALA A 285 6.15 40.86 24.16
CA ALA A 285 5.64 41.44 25.40
C ALA A 285 5.57 42.98 25.35
N ASN A 286 6.12 43.60 24.31
CA ASN A 286 6.13 45.04 24.11
C ASN A 286 5.80 45.47 22.67
N PRO A 287 4.61 45.10 22.16
CA PRO A 287 4.26 45.28 20.75
C PRO A 287 4.06 46.76 20.31
N ILE A 288 4.31 47.74 21.20
CA ILE A 288 4.33 49.13 20.83
C ILE A 288 5.76 49.64 20.52
N ALA A 289 6.77 48.84 20.80
CA ALA A 289 8.17 49.11 20.49
C ALA A 289 8.66 48.15 19.39
N ASN A 290 9.71 48.55 18.69
CA ASN A 290 10.32 47.75 17.65
C ASN A 290 11.41 46.83 18.18
N ASP A 291 11.13 46.20 19.32
CA ASP A 291 11.91 45.14 19.94
C ASP A 291 11.00 43.93 20.20
N GLU A 292 11.53 42.83 20.64
CA GLU A 292 10.80 41.58 20.96
C GLU A 292 10.00 40.95 19.79
N ASN A 293 10.23 41.36 18.54
CA ASN A 293 9.53 40.79 17.39
C ASN A 293 10.04 39.38 17.06
N ALA A 294 9.25 38.34 17.39
CA ALA A 294 9.58 36.92 17.23
C ALA A 294 8.89 36.32 16.01
N GLY A 295 9.59 35.41 15.31
CA GLY A 295 9.13 34.75 14.07
C GLY A 295 8.09 33.68 14.32
N GLY A 296 7.28 33.35 13.29
CA GLY A 296 6.30 32.25 13.30
C GLY A 296 6.97 30.90 13.06
N GLY A 297 6.46 29.82 13.69
CA GLY A 297 6.88 28.43 13.44
C GLY A 297 6.34 27.87 12.14
N GLY A 298 7.06 26.96 11.49
CA GLY A 298 6.61 26.25 10.29
C GLY A 298 5.54 25.19 10.62
N GLY A 299 4.66 24.91 9.64
CA GLY A 299 3.69 23.81 9.72
C GLY A 299 4.34 22.42 9.57
N ALA A 300 3.58 21.35 9.82
CA ALA A 300 4.01 19.97 9.73
C ALA A 300 3.00 19.07 8.98
N ASN A 301 3.48 17.89 8.58
CA ASN A 301 2.65 16.79 8.09
C ASN A 301 3.31 15.47 8.51
N ALA A 302 3.94 14.71 7.60
CA ALA A 302 4.78 13.57 7.93
C ALA A 302 6.15 14.03 8.48
N GLY A 303 6.68 15.17 7.99
CA GLY A 303 7.83 15.86 8.54
C GLY A 303 7.42 16.94 9.53
N GLN A 304 8.27 17.16 10.53
CA GLN A 304 8.10 18.20 11.53
C GLN A 304 8.43 19.58 10.92
N GLY A 305 7.73 20.62 11.31
CA GLY A 305 8.08 22.00 10.98
C GLY A 305 9.34 22.49 11.69
N GLY A 306 9.81 23.67 11.31
CA GLY A 306 10.90 24.39 11.96
C GLY A 306 10.41 25.40 12.99
N PHE A 307 11.22 25.69 13.99
CA PHE A 307 10.96 26.78 14.95
C PHE A 307 11.09 28.14 14.27
N GLY A 308 10.24 29.10 14.69
CA GLY A 308 10.43 30.50 14.39
C GLY A 308 11.62 31.11 15.11
N GLY A 309 12.19 32.17 14.58
CA GLY A 309 13.35 32.87 15.17
C GLY A 309 12.99 33.69 16.40
N ASN A 310 13.99 33.86 17.27
CA ASN A 310 13.86 34.63 18.49
C ASN A 310 13.77 36.13 18.20
N ALA A 311 13.33 36.90 19.18
CA ALA A 311 13.33 38.36 19.12
C ALA A 311 14.66 38.95 19.58
N TRP A 312 14.94 40.16 19.12
CA TRP A 312 15.95 40.99 19.70
C TRP A 312 15.42 41.64 21.00
N CYS A 313 16.32 41.74 21.99
CA CYS A 313 15.98 42.33 23.29
C CYS A 313 16.95 43.47 23.62
N PRO A 314 16.51 44.56 24.30
CA PRO A 314 17.40 45.60 24.78
C PRO A 314 18.50 44.99 25.65
N GLY A 315 19.79 45.18 25.22
CA GLY A 315 20.93 44.54 25.88
C GLY A 315 21.63 43.49 25.04
N GLY A 316 21.12 43.12 23.89
CA GLY A 316 21.82 42.34 22.86
C GLY A 316 21.96 40.85 23.11
N VAL A 317 21.20 40.29 24.08
CA VAL A 317 21.21 38.84 24.38
C VAL A 317 19.81 38.27 24.20
N PRO A 318 19.61 37.29 23.31
CA PRO A 318 18.30 36.73 23.02
C PRO A 318 17.53 36.16 24.21
N THR A 319 18.27 35.82 25.32
CA THR A 319 17.70 35.22 26.54
C THR A 319 17.19 36.27 27.54
N ALA A 320 17.46 37.56 27.33
CA ALA A 320 17.17 38.58 28.34
C ALA A 320 15.67 38.97 28.43
N CYS A 321 14.89 38.76 27.37
CA CYS A 321 13.46 39.08 27.34
C CYS A 321 12.54 37.90 27.09
N ASP A 322 13.04 36.69 27.03
CA ASP A 322 12.30 35.45 26.82
C ASP A 322 11.36 35.41 25.59
N ALA A 323 11.41 36.45 24.75
CA ALA A 323 10.66 36.52 23.50
C ALA A 323 11.23 35.49 22.53
N SER A 324 10.49 34.46 22.29
CA SER A 324 10.91 33.37 21.42
C SER A 324 9.92 33.18 20.28
N GLY A 325 10.43 32.61 19.19
CA GLY A 325 9.63 32.28 18.02
C GLY A 325 8.55 31.25 18.29
N GLY A 326 7.60 31.16 17.38
CA GLY A 326 6.57 30.15 17.37
C GLY A 326 7.16 28.74 17.31
N HIS A 327 6.57 27.84 18.09
CA HIS A 327 6.98 26.45 18.08
C HIS A 327 6.67 25.80 16.74
N ALA A 328 7.49 24.86 16.36
CA ALA A 328 7.29 24.04 15.16
C ALA A 328 6.03 23.19 15.24
N GLY A 329 5.27 23.09 14.18
CA GLY A 329 4.22 22.08 14.03
C GLY A 329 4.81 20.69 14.17
N VAL A 330 4.07 19.77 14.76
CA VAL A 330 4.53 18.40 15.04
C VAL A 330 4.09 17.46 13.94
N ALA A 331 4.98 16.54 13.55
CA ALA A 331 4.66 15.48 12.60
C ALA A 331 3.44 14.66 13.10
N VAL A 332 2.48 14.43 12.21
CA VAL A 332 1.22 13.75 12.57
C VAL A 332 1.47 12.25 12.69
N ASP A 333 1.13 11.69 13.85
CA ASP A 333 1.30 10.27 14.08
C ASP A 333 0.37 9.41 13.22
N GLY A 334 0.90 8.33 12.66
CA GLY A 334 0.15 7.33 11.91
C GLY A 334 -0.32 7.77 10.53
N VAL A 335 0.25 8.83 9.94
CA VAL A 335 0.00 9.14 8.51
C VAL A 335 0.44 7.97 7.63
N SER A 336 -0.43 7.56 6.70
CA SER A 336 -0.24 6.40 5.86
C SER A 336 -1.26 6.39 4.73
N TYR A 337 -1.31 5.31 3.93
CA TYR A 337 -2.37 5.11 2.93
C TYR A 337 -3.80 5.13 3.53
N SER A 338 -3.97 4.89 4.83
CA SER A 338 -5.29 4.88 5.49
C SER A 338 -5.59 6.14 6.31
N ARG A 339 -4.60 7.01 6.49
CA ARG A 339 -4.73 8.29 7.18
C ARG A 339 -3.90 9.35 6.44
N ILE A 340 -4.56 10.28 5.78
CA ILE A 340 -3.93 11.35 5.00
C ILE A 340 -4.43 12.72 5.48
N VAL A 341 -3.51 13.64 5.70
CA VAL A 341 -3.83 14.99 6.19
C VAL A 341 -3.31 16.04 5.23
N MET A 342 -3.90 17.22 5.25
CA MET A 342 -3.30 18.38 4.61
C MET A 342 -2.08 18.83 5.40
N GLY A 343 -1.12 19.46 4.73
CA GLY A 343 -0.03 20.17 5.38
C GLY A 343 -0.54 21.25 6.31
N GLY A 344 0.05 21.33 7.50
CA GLY A 344 -0.24 22.39 8.47
C GLY A 344 0.17 23.75 7.97
N GLY A 345 -0.58 24.80 8.28
CA GLY A 345 -0.20 26.18 8.02
C GLY A 345 0.90 26.66 8.99
N GLY A 346 1.81 27.49 8.52
CA GLY A 346 2.78 28.17 9.36
C GLY A 346 2.13 29.21 10.28
N GLY A 347 2.74 29.49 11.42
CA GLY A 347 2.35 30.58 12.32
C GLY A 347 2.79 31.95 11.78
N ALA A 348 2.12 33.02 12.20
CA ALA A 348 2.52 34.39 11.88
C ALA A 348 3.69 34.85 12.76
N GLY A 349 4.52 35.76 12.25
CA GLY A 349 5.47 36.55 13.03
C GLY A 349 4.79 37.76 13.68
N THR A 350 5.38 38.31 14.73
CA THR A 350 4.93 39.55 15.34
C THR A 350 5.33 40.74 14.48
N ASN A 351 4.47 41.75 14.42
CA ASN A 351 4.66 42.94 13.58
C ASN A 351 4.05 44.16 14.27
N ASN A 352 4.79 45.22 14.48
CA ASN A 352 4.31 46.44 15.11
C ASN A 352 4.33 47.66 14.18
N ASP A 353 5.18 47.69 13.17
CA ASP A 353 5.32 48.79 12.22
C ASP A 353 4.31 48.72 11.06
N GLY A 354 3.79 47.53 10.78
CA GLY A 354 2.91 47.30 9.64
C GLY A 354 3.63 47.28 8.30
N THR A 355 4.95 47.08 8.30
CA THR A 355 5.79 47.05 7.10
C THR A 355 5.63 45.78 6.28
N GLY A 356 6.20 45.81 5.08
CA GLY A 356 6.11 44.71 4.13
C GLY A 356 4.98 44.80 3.11
N SER A 357 4.85 43.82 2.26
CA SER A 357 3.80 43.75 1.22
C SER A 357 3.14 42.38 1.27
N PRO A 358 1.82 42.29 1.54
CA PRO A 358 0.88 43.41 1.81
C PRO A 358 1.15 44.13 3.15
N ALA A 359 0.75 45.39 3.25
CA ALA A 359 0.94 46.21 4.43
C ALA A 359 0.06 45.82 5.63
N ASN A 360 0.15 46.60 6.71
CA ASN A 360 -0.63 46.43 7.95
C ASN A 360 -0.36 45.13 8.72
N GLY A 361 0.88 44.62 8.62
CA GLY A 361 1.31 43.39 9.25
C GLY A 361 0.94 42.12 8.49
N ALA A 362 0.20 42.20 7.39
CA ALA A 362 -0.19 41.04 6.61
C ALA A 362 1.00 40.28 5.99
N ALA A 363 2.13 40.97 5.72
CA ALA A 363 3.36 40.37 5.22
C ALA A 363 4.01 39.41 6.24
N SER A 364 3.72 39.56 7.54
CA SER A 364 4.19 38.66 8.61
C SER A 364 3.32 37.40 8.77
N SER A 365 2.36 37.18 7.88
CA SER A 365 1.51 35.96 7.91
C SER A 365 2.34 34.72 7.69
N GLY A 366 1.94 33.64 8.34
CA GLY A 366 2.41 32.29 8.00
C GLY A 366 1.86 31.83 6.64
N ALA A 367 2.50 30.85 6.05
CA ALA A 367 2.14 30.32 4.74
C ALA A 367 1.18 29.13 4.84
N ALA A 368 0.42 28.89 3.76
CA ALA A 368 -0.51 27.75 3.68
C ALA A 368 0.23 26.43 3.41
N GLY A 369 -0.23 25.36 4.00
CA GLY A 369 0.25 24.01 3.70
C GLY A 369 -0.24 23.48 2.35
N GLY A 370 0.34 22.38 1.90
CA GLY A 370 -0.09 21.62 0.72
C GLY A 370 -1.40 20.88 0.98
N GLY A 371 -2.22 20.71 -0.07
CA GLY A 371 -3.47 19.96 0.00
C GLY A 371 -3.27 18.46 -0.10
N ILE A 372 -4.34 17.76 -0.44
CA ILE A 372 -4.39 16.30 -0.63
C ILE A 372 -4.64 16.00 -2.10
N VAL A 373 -3.89 15.04 -2.66
CA VAL A 373 -4.10 14.50 -4.00
C VAL A 373 -4.32 13.00 -3.92
N LEU A 374 -5.47 12.53 -4.42
CA LEU A 374 -5.88 11.14 -4.48
C LEU A 374 -6.13 10.76 -5.94
N ILE A 375 -5.24 10.00 -6.52
CA ILE A 375 -5.35 9.55 -7.91
C ILE A 375 -5.43 8.04 -7.94
N ARG A 376 -6.44 7.53 -8.63
CA ARG A 376 -6.50 6.14 -9.01
C ARG A 376 -6.67 5.99 -10.51
N ALA A 377 -5.81 5.21 -11.14
CA ALA A 377 -5.88 4.87 -12.55
C ALA A 377 -5.50 3.40 -12.77
N ALA A 378 -5.99 2.76 -13.85
CA ALA A 378 -5.44 1.45 -14.22
C ALA A 378 -4.02 1.61 -14.77
N GLU A 379 -3.78 2.64 -15.58
CA GLU A 379 -2.49 2.93 -16.18
C GLU A 379 -2.14 4.40 -16.06
N ILE A 380 -0.85 4.71 -15.85
CA ILE A 380 -0.31 6.06 -15.92
C ILE A 380 0.68 6.12 -17.10
N ALA A 381 0.58 7.17 -17.92
CA ALA A 381 1.40 7.36 -19.12
C ALA A 381 1.82 8.82 -19.30
N GLY A 382 2.81 9.05 -20.17
CA GLY A 382 3.27 10.38 -20.54
C GLY A 382 4.20 11.03 -19.53
N SER A 383 4.35 12.35 -19.59
CA SER A 383 5.26 13.13 -18.74
C SER A 383 4.53 14.29 -18.10
N GLY A 384 4.74 14.50 -16.79
CA GLY A 384 4.09 15.56 -16.04
C GLY A 384 4.39 15.52 -14.56
N SER A 385 3.61 16.24 -13.75
CA SER A 385 3.85 16.32 -12.32
C SER A 385 2.57 16.24 -11.48
N VAL A 386 2.74 15.79 -10.24
CA VAL A 386 1.72 15.80 -9.19
C VAL A 386 2.34 16.51 -7.98
N ARG A 387 1.69 17.58 -7.50
CA ARG A 387 2.25 18.43 -6.46
C ARG A 387 1.26 18.67 -5.33
N ALA A 388 1.80 18.70 -4.12
CA ALA A 388 1.10 19.11 -2.90
C ALA A 388 2.08 19.84 -1.97
N ASN A 389 2.90 20.75 -2.50
CA ASN A 389 3.92 21.45 -1.72
C ASN A 389 3.28 22.46 -0.76
N GLY A 390 3.95 22.73 0.37
CA GLY A 390 3.68 23.91 1.17
C GLY A 390 4.06 25.19 0.44
N SER A 391 3.44 26.30 0.82
CA SER A 391 3.80 27.63 0.31
C SER A 391 4.92 28.23 1.15
N ASP A 392 5.71 29.09 0.54
CA ASP A 392 6.71 29.90 1.23
C ASP A 392 6.06 31.08 1.95
N ALA A 393 6.59 31.44 3.09
CA ALA A 393 6.21 32.67 3.78
C ALA A 393 6.85 33.91 3.12
N SER A 394 6.22 35.08 3.30
CA SER A 394 6.72 36.31 2.70
C SER A 394 8.06 36.72 3.29
N SER A 395 8.94 37.20 2.41
CA SER A 395 10.27 37.76 2.77
C SER A 395 10.34 39.28 2.48
N THR A 396 9.20 39.99 2.50
CA THR A 396 9.14 41.44 2.24
C THR A 396 9.05 42.28 3.50
N VAL A 397 9.07 41.65 4.67
CA VAL A 397 8.96 42.34 5.97
C VAL A 397 10.25 43.12 6.27
N LEU A 398 10.09 44.37 6.67
CA LEU A 398 11.17 45.25 7.07
C LEU A 398 11.04 45.54 8.56
N ASN A 399 12.10 45.30 9.32
CA ASN A 399 12.21 45.73 10.73
C ASN A 399 11.11 45.16 11.66
N ASP A 400 10.57 44.00 11.29
CA ASP A 400 9.58 43.16 12.03
C ASP A 400 9.87 41.67 11.80
N ALA A 401 9.15 40.80 12.50
CA ALA A 401 9.30 39.36 12.33
C ALA A 401 8.47 38.82 11.18
N THR A 402 8.85 37.63 10.68
CA THR A 402 8.19 36.96 9.54
C THR A 402 7.49 35.68 9.95
N GLY A 403 6.54 35.24 9.10
CA GLY A 403 5.81 33.99 9.31
C GLY A 403 6.59 32.73 8.91
N GLY A 404 6.15 31.60 9.44
CA GLY A 404 6.68 30.27 9.09
C GLY A 404 6.13 29.74 7.77
N GLY A 405 6.88 28.85 7.11
CA GLY A 405 6.49 28.14 5.90
C GLY A 405 5.35 27.12 6.15
N GLY A 406 4.55 26.86 5.12
CA GLY A 406 3.53 25.80 5.15
C GLY A 406 4.14 24.41 4.94
N ALA A 407 3.58 23.37 5.55
CA ALA A 407 4.06 22.01 5.32
C ALA A 407 3.63 21.43 3.97
N GLY A 408 4.35 20.47 3.43
CA GLY A 408 3.90 19.62 2.33
C GLY A 408 2.60 18.89 2.67
N GLY A 409 1.76 18.64 1.66
CA GLY A 409 0.50 17.92 1.81
C GLY A 409 0.63 16.41 1.70
N SER A 410 -0.43 15.74 1.29
CA SER A 410 -0.42 14.28 1.11
C SER A 410 -0.82 13.88 -0.31
N ILE A 411 -0.08 12.95 -0.91
CA ILE A 411 -0.34 12.43 -2.26
C ILE A 411 -0.47 10.91 -2.16
N LEU A 412 -1.61 10.38 -2.64
CA LEU A 412 -1.83 8.95 -2.87
C LEU A 412 -1.99 8.73 -4.38
N LEU A 413 -0.98 8.11 -5.00
CA LEU A 413 -0.96 7.80 -6.43
C LEU A 413 -1.04 6.29 -6.62
N SER A 414 -2.22 5.82 -7.01
CA SER A 414 -2.52 4.40 -7.20
C SER A 414 -2.70 4.06 -8.67
N ALA A 415 -1.91 3.09 -9.16
CA ALA A 415 -2.10 2.50 -10.48
C ALA A 415 -1.63 1.04 -10.48
N LEU A 416 -2.16 0.26 -11.45
CA LEU A 416 -1.71 -1.11 -11.67
C LEU A 416 -0.33 -1.14 -12.34
N ARG A 417 -0.05 -0.14 -13.18
CA ARG A 417 1.25 0.02 -13.84
C ARG A 417 1.48 1.42 -14.38
N THR A 418 2.74 1.76 -14.51
CA THR A 418 3.22 2.90 -15.30
C THR A 418 3.64 2.39 -16.67
N ILE A 419 3.18 3.05 -17.74
CA ILE A 419 3.54 2.69 -19.12
C ILE A 419 5.02 3.03 -19.36
N ALA A 420 5.72 2.17 -20.09
CA ALA A 420 7.13 2.38 -20.43
C ALA A 420 7.34 3.75 -21.11
N GLY A 421 8.36 4.48 -20.68
CA GLY A 421 8.67 5.84 -21.15
C GLY A 421 7.89 6.96 -20.45
N ALA A 422 7.01 6.65 -19.50
CA ALA A 422 6.40 7.68 -18.67
C ALA A 422 7.43 8.29 -17.68
N SER A 423 7.31 9.61 -17.44
CA SER A 423 8.16 10.36 -16.51
C SER A 423 7.29 11.26 -15.66
N ILE A 424 6.99 10.79 -14.44
CA ILE A 424 6.11 11.48 -13.49
C ILE A 424 6.92 11.96 -12.30
N SER A 425 6.86 13.27 -12.01
CA SER A 425 7.41 13.87 -10.79
C SER A 425 6.32 14.05 -9.76
N VAL A 426 6.55 13.61 -8.54
CA VAL A 426 5.59 13.70 -7.42
C VAL A 426 6.26 14.43 -6.27
N GLN A 427 5.68 15.54 -5.82
CA GLN A 427 6.30 16.46 -4.86
C GLN A 427 5.32 16.83 -3.75
N ALA A 428 5.77 16.70 -2.50
CA ALA A 428 5.07 17.17 -1.31
C ALA A 428 6.08 17.82 -0.36
N ASP A 429 6.83 18.80 -0.88
CA ASP A 429 7.88 19.50 -0.14
C ASP A 429 7.27 20.56 0.78
N GLY A 430 7.93 20.86 1.89
CA GLY A 430 7.61 22.00 2.75
C GLY A 430 8.03 23.33 2.13
N GLY A 431 7.32 24.39 2.43
CA GLY A 431 7.64 25.76 2.02
C GLY A 431 8.65 26.42 2.96
N ASP A 432 9.36 27.41 2.46
CA ASP A 432 10.40 28.12 3.20
C ASP A 432 9.80 29.13 4.21
N GLY A 433 10.47 29.32 5.34
CA GLY A 433 10.19 30.34 6.31
C GLY A 433 10.59 31.72 5.78
N GLY A 434 9.88 32.79 6.21
CA GLY A 434 10.11 34.15 5.75
C GLY A 434 11.44 34.73 6.28
N THR A 435 12.13 35.47 5.43
CA THR A 435 13.34 36.24 5.77
C THR A 435 12.94 37.69 6.00
N ASN A 436 13.41 38.32 7.06
CA ASN A 436 13.23 39.75 7.28
C ASN A 436 14.49 40.56 6.97
N THR A 437 14.31 41.80 6.63
CA THR A 437 15.40 42.71 6.28
C THR A 437 15.23 44.06 6.92
N GLY A 438 16.34 44.79 7.08
CA GLY A 438 16.34 46.20 7.56
C GLY A 438 16.48 46.31 9.08
N GLY A 439 16.52 47.53 9.54
CA GLY A 439 16.66 47.87 10.94
C GLY A 439 18.10 47.74 11.48
N GLY A 440 18.28 48.26 12.70
CA GLY A 440 19.54 48.20 13.44
C GLY A 440 19.77 46.88 14.13
N SER A 441 18.72 46.16 14.46
CA SER A 441 18.70 44.96 15.28
C SER A 441 18.05 43.78 14.56
N PRO A 442 18.40 42.51 14.90
CA PRO A 442 17.79 41.35 14.28
C PRO A 442 16.35 41.16 14.81
N HIS A 443 15.45 40.72 13.93
CA HIS A 443 14.08 40.30 14.25
C HIS A 443 13.89 38.84 13.89
N GLY A 444 12.88 38.19 14.43
CA GLY A 444 12.65 36.75 14.29
C GLY A 444 12.29 36.35 12.84
N PRO A 445 13.13 35.57 12.13
CA PRO A 445 12.76 34.97 10.86
C PRO A 445 11.81 33.81 11.06
N GLY A 446 11.14 33.35 9.99
CA GLY A 446 10.19 32.24 10.02
C GLY A 446 10.87 30.87 10.04
N GLY A 447 10.26 29.87 10.68
CA GLY A 447 10.65 28.45 10.56
C GLY A 447 10.20 27.83 9.24
N GLY A 448 10.96 26.86 8.71
CA GLY A 448 10.58 26.14 7.50
C GLY A 448 9.42 25.16 7.73
N GLY A 449 8.60 24.89 6.71
CA GLY A 449 7.56 23.87 6.75
C GLY A 449 8.12 22.45 6.65
N GLY A 450 7.53 21.47 7.32
CA GLY A 450 7.90 20.05 7.20
C GLY A 450 7.49 19.46 5.86
N GLY A 451 8.18 18.41 5.42
CA GLY A 451 7.79 17.63 4.24
C GLY A 451 6.48 16.86 4.44
N GLY A 452 5.82 16.57 3.34
CA GLY A 452 4.53 15.87 3.32
C GLY A 452 4.62 14.34 3.25
N LEU A 453 3.52 13.72 2.84
CA LEU A 453 3.38 12.27 2.65
C LEU A 453 3.18 11.94 1.17
N ILE A 454 3.97 11.02 0.62
CA ILE A 454 3.73 10.42 -0.70
C ILE A 454 3.56 8.92 -0.53
N VAL A 455 2.40 8.40 -0.97
CA VAL A 455 2.11 6.97 -1.04
C VAL A 455 1.86 6.57 -2.48
N THR A 456 2.60 5.58 -2.98
CA THR A 456 2.39 5.02 -4.32
C THR A 456 2.02 3.54 -4.22
N THR A 457 1.30 3.00 -5.23
CA THR A 457 1.21 1.55 -5.36
C THR A 457 2.51 1.00 -5.98
N THR A 458 2.85 -0.26 -5.66
CA THR A 458 4.15 -0.89 -5.95
C THR A 458 4.57 -0.85 -7.43
N ASN A 459 3.61 -0.73 -8.36
CA ASN A 459 3.85 -0.70 -9.79
C ASN A 459 3.90 0.73 -10.39
N VAL A 460 3.83 1.76 -9.54
CA VAL A 460 3.95 3.15 -9.97
C VAL A 460 5.42 3.56 -9.95
N LEU A 461 5.95 3.88 -11.12
CA LEU A 461 7.29 4.44 -11.29
C LEU A 461 7.20 5.96 -11.35
N ALA A 462 7.69 6.65 -10.33
CA ALA A 462 7.71 8.09 -10.25
C ALA A 462 8.95 8.58 -9.47
N SER A 463 9.44 9.76 -9.80
CA SER A 463 10.41 10.44 -8.95
C SER A 463 9.66 11.18 -7.84
N THR A 464 10.08 11.00 -6.59
CA THR A 464 9.39 11.58 -5.43
C THR A 464 10.27 12.54 -4.67
N SER A 465 9.67 13.62 -4.11
CA SER A 465 10.32 14.58 -3.23
C SER A 465 9.41 14.91 -2.05
N VAL A 466 9.94 14.89 -0.83
CA VAL A 466 9.26 15.21 0.42
C VAL A 466 10.19 16.01 1.35
N ASN A 467 10.97 16.92 0.82
CA ASN A 467 11.92 17.70 1.59
C ASN A 467 11.22 18.65 2.57
N GLY A 468 11.85 18.98 3.69
CA GLY A 468 11.44 20.11 4.51
C GLY A 468 11.88 21.42 3.85
N GLY A 469 11.13 22.51 4.10
CA GLY A 469 11.49 23.85 3.69
C GLY A 469 12.63 24.43 4.53
N SER A 470 13.38 25.37 3.96
CA SER A 470 14.44 26.10 4.65
C SER A 470 13.85 27.06 5.69
N ASN A 471 14.58 27.35 6.73
CA ASN A 471 14.23 28.48 7.61
C ASN A 471 14.57 29.80 6.95
N GLY A 472 13.86 30.84 7.35
CA GLY A 472 14.23 32.24 7.03
C GLY A 472 15.48 32.69 7.76
N ALA A 473 15.94 33.85 7.38
CA ALA A 473 17.07 34.53 7.99
C ALA A 473 16.71 35.97 8.35
N THR A 474 17.46 36.58 9.28
CA THR A 474 17.40 38.01 9.55
C THR A 474 18.62 38.73 8.98
N VAL A 475 18.38 39.84 8.34
CA VAL A 475 19.41 40.70 7.73
C VAL A 475 19.26 42.15 8.26
N SER A 476 20.06 42.49 9.25
CA SER A 476 20.09 43.82 9.86
C SER A 476 21.49 44.45 9.74
N THR A 477 21.65 45.71 10.15
CA THR A 477 22.97 46.34 10.15
C THR A 477 23.94 45.69 11.12
N SER A 478 23.45 45.03 12.18
CA SER A 478 24.26 44.34 13.18
C SER A 478 24.43 42.84 12.91
N THR A 479 23.62 42.26 12.02
CA THR A 479 23.58 40.82 11.75
C THR A 479 23.27 40.51 10.30
N THR A 480 24.11 39.73 9.64
CA THR A 480 23.89 39.37 8.23
C THR A 480 23.56 37.89 8.12
N ASN A 481 22.40 37.59 7.52
CA ASN A 481 21.97 36.26 7.15
C ASN A 481 22.01 35.24 8.30
N SER A 482 21.51 35.62 9.47
CA SER A 482 21.44 34.74 10.67
C SER A 482 20.08 34.05 10.79
N ALA A 483 20.08 32.76 11.09
CA ALA A 483 18.87 32.03 11.44
C ALA A 483 18.21 32.56 12.73
N TYR A 484 18.97 33.15 13.61
CA TYR A 484 18.52 33.78 14.86
C TYR A 484 17.52 32.94 15.67
N GLY A 485 17.77 31.64 15.76
CA GLY A 485 16.92 30.68 16.45
C GLY A 485 15.86 29.97 15.61
N SER A 486 15.65 30.40 14.34
CA SER A 486 14.79 29.68 13.42
C SER A 486 15.45 28.38 12.94
N SER A 487 14.65 27.38 12.57
CA SER A 487 15.14 26.12 12.01
C SER A 487 14.36 25.69 10.77
N ALA A 488 15.00 24.90 9.93
CA ALA A 488 14.37 24.27 8.79
C ALA A 488 13.36 23.22 9.23
N GLY A 489 12.39 22.91 8.36
CA GLY A 489 11.54 21.74 8.50
C GLY A 489 12.29 20.45 8.21
N THR A 490 11.78 19.35 8.70
CA THR A 490 12.36 18.02 8.41
C THR A 490 11.69 17.40 7.18
N ALA A 491 12.39 16.46 6.53
CA ALA A 491 11.82 15.70 5.44
C ALA A 491 10.58 14.91 5.91
N GLY A 492 9.65 14.72 4.99
CA GLY A 492 8.43 13.93 5.16
C GLY A 492 8.65 12.43 4.93
N ALA A 493 7.61 11.74 4.54
CA ALA A 493 7.62 10.30 4.35
C ALA A 493 7.17 9.89 2.94
N GLY A 494 7.90 8.90 2.37
CA GLY A 494 7.52 8.18 1.17
C GLY A 494 7.27 6.71 1.48
N SER A 495 6.20 6.13 0.98
CA SER A 495 5.90 4.70 1.17
C SER A 495 5.21 4.10 -0.05
N SER A 496 5.18 2.77 -0.10
CA SER A 496 4.42 2.02 -1.11
C SER A 496 3.37 1.14 -0.46
N THR A 497 2.25 0.91 -1.18
CA THR A 497 1.15 0.08 -0.73
C THR A 497 0.57 -0.74 -1.88
N THR A 498 -0.43 -1.56 -1.63
CA THR A 498 -1.23 -2.23 -2.66
C THR A 498 -2.59 -1.58 -2.81
N THR A 499 -3.22 -1.74 -3.96
CA THR A 499 -4.57 -1.19 -4.23
C THR A 499 -5.60 -1.71 -3.23
N ALA A 500 -5.44 -2.94 -2.76
CA ALA A 500 -6.32 -3.57 -1.77
C ALA A 500 -6.33 -2.87 -0.40
N ASN A 501 -5.27 -2.15 -0.06
CA ASN A 501 -5.13 -1.46 1.22
C ASN A 501 -5.81 -0.08 1.24
N ILE A 502 -6.21 0.46 0.08
CA ILE A 502 -6.83 1.79 0.00
C ILE A 502 -8.25 1.73 0.56
N PRO A 503 -8.60 2.52 1.58
CA PRO A 503 -9.91 2.48 2.22
C PRO A 503 -11.07 2.69 1.23
N GLY A 504 -12.02 1.75 1.24
CA GLY A 504 -13.20 1.81 0.38
C GLY A 504 -12.96 1.44 -1.10
N LEU A 505 -11.74 1.11 -1.50
CA LEU A 505 -11.42 0.63 -2.84
C LEU A 505 -11.01 -0.84 -2.87
N SER A 506 -10.96 -1.52 -1.72
CA SER A 506 -10.62 -2.93 -1.64
C SER A 506 -11.60 -3.79 -2.45
N SER A 507 -11.07 -4.68 -3.29
CA SER A 507 -11.79 -5.67 -4.08
C SER A 507 -12.95 -5.12 -4.91
N GLY A 508 -12.69 -4.23 -5.87
CA GLY A 508 -13.64 -3.89 -6.92
C GLY A 508 -14.54 -2.67 -6.64
N GLY A 509 -14.08 -1.65 -5.90
CA GLY A 509 -14.78 -0.36 -5.76
C GLY A 509 -15.12 0.32 -7.10
N GLU A 510 -14.59 -0.22 -8.20
CA GLU A 510 -14.86 0.21 -9.58
C GLU A 510 -15.92 -0.60 -10.30
N CYS A 511 -16.52 -1.63 -9.68
CA CYS A 511 -17.37 -2.57 -10.41
C CYS A 511 -16.76 -3.19 -11.67
N THR A 512 -15.44 -3.23 -11.73
CA THR A 512 -14.73 -3.96 -12.77
C THR A 512 -14.84 -5.47 -12.52
N PRO A 513 -14.85 -6.30 -13.57
CA PRO A 513 -14.92 -7.74 -13.37
C PRO A 513 -13.70 -8.24 -12.58
N THR A 514 -13.95 -9.05 -11.57
CA THR A 514 -12.90 -9.81 -10.88
C THR A 514 -12.77 -11.19 -11.52
N VAL A 515 -11.55 -11.72 -11.55
CA VAL A 515 -11.24 -13.00 -12.17
C VAL A 515 -10.51 -13.87 -11.17
N THR A 516 -10.93 -15.12 -11.06
CA THR A 516 -10.18 -16.15 -10.32
C THR A 516 -9.95 -17.36 -11.21
N LYS A 517 -8.91 -18.12 -10.89
CA LYS A 517 -8.49 -19.28 -11.67
C LYS A 517 -8.16 -20.46 -10.76
N SER A 518 -8.45 -21.67 -11.21
CA SER A 518 -8.14 -22.88 -10.43
C SER A 518 -7.99 -24.11 -11.33
N PHE A 519 -7.29 -25.12 -10.83
CA PHE A 519 -7.27 -26.49 -11.37
C PHE A 519 -7.96 -27.43 -10.39
N ALA A 520 -8.81 -28.33 -10.90
CA ALA A 520 -9.57 -29.28 -10.09
C ALA A 520 -8.68 -30.33 -9.42
N ALA A 521 -7.57 -30.68 -10.07
CA ALA A 521 -6.55 -31.59 -9.53
C ALA A 521 -5.16 -31.02 -9.73
N SER A 522 -4.37 -31.01 -8.68
CA SER A 522 -2.94 -30.70 -8.63
C SER A 522 -2.37 -31.38 -7.37
N PRO A 523 -1.33 -32.22 -7.47
CA PRO A 523 -0.58 -32.57 -8.66
C PRO A 523 -1.31 -33.52 -9.63
N ILE A 524 -0.83 -33.55 -10.90
CA ILE A 524 -1.23 -34.52 -11.92
C ILE A 524 0.01 -35.20 -12.51
N ALA A 525 -0.16 -36.42 -13.03
CA ALA A 525 0.89 -37.05 -13.84
C ALA A 525 0.98 -36.42 -15.23
N VAL A 526 2.15 -36.49 -15.88
CA VAL A 526 2.29 -36.15 -17.30
C VAL A 526 1.28 -36.92 -18.12
N GLY A 527 0.54 -36.24 -18.99
CA GLY A 527 -0.54 -36.79 -19.80
C GLY A 527 -1.87 -36.97 -19.10
N ALA A 528 -1.94 -36.84 -17.78
CA ALA A 528 -3.20 -36.87 -17.05
C ALA A 528 -4.00 -35.55 -17.27
N ALA A 529 -5.32 -35.67 -17.28
CA ALA A 529 -6.19 -34.52 -17.45
C ALA A 529 -6.55 -33.88 -16.11
N THR A 530 -6.63 -32.55 -16.10
CA THR A 530 -7.25 -31.76 -15.03
C THR A 530 -8.20 -30.72 -15.62
N ARG A 531 -9.26 -30.41 -14.89
CA ARG A 531 -10.19 -29.37 -15.30
C ARG A 531 -9.69 -28.02 -14.81
N MET A 532 -9.41 -27.12 -15.73
CA MET A 532 -9.14 -25.72 -15.43
C MET A 532 -10.44 -24.93 -15.40
N SER A 533 -10.60 -24.07 -14.41
CA SER A 533 -11.78 -23.20 -14.26
C SER A 533 -11.34 -21.77 -14.12
N ILE A 534 -12.01 -20.85 -14.85
CA ILE A 534 -11.87 -19.41 -14.79
C ILE A 534 -13.22 -18.87 -14.36
N VAL A 535 -13.28 -18.17 -13.23
CA VAL A 535 -14.50 -17.55 -12.73
C VAL A 535 -14.40 -16.05 -12.91
N VAL A 536 -15.32 -15.48 -13.67
CA VAL A 536 -15.46 -14.02 -13.81
C VAL A 536 -16.67 -13.58 -13.00
N THR A 537 -16.48 -12.67 -12.06
CA THR A 537 -17.53 -12.11 -11.22
C THR A 537 -17.81 -10.68 -11.64
N ASN A 538 -19.08 -10.35 -11.80
CA ASN A 538 -19.57 -8.99 -11.97
C ASN A 538 -20.03 -8.45 -10.61
N PRO A 539 -19.24 -7.60 -9.94
CA PRO A 539 -19.62 -7.05 -8.65
C PRO A 539 -20.63 -5.90 -8.77
N ASN A 540 -20.97 -5.46 -9.98
CA ASN A 540 -21.93 -4.35 -10.16
C ASN A 540 -23.32 -4.76 -9.68
N PRO A 541 -23.98 -3.95 -8.82
CA PRO A 541 -25.26 -4.31 -8.25
C PRO A 541 -26.45 -4.16 -9.22
N THR A 542 -26.28 -3.40 -10.29
CA THR A 542 -27.42 -2.99 -11.17
C THR A 542 -27.19 -3.18 -12.65
N VAL A 543 -25.91 -3.30 -13.08
CA VAL A 543 -25.58 -3.34 -14.52
C VAL A 543 -24.98 -4.69 -14.89
N GLN A 544 -25.52 -5.32 -15.92
CA GLN A 544 -24.98 -6.54 -16.49
C GLN A 544 -23.65 -6.27 -17.23
N LEU A 545 -22.70 -7.18 -17.09
CA LEU A 545 -21.48 -7.22 -17.88
C LEU A 545 -21.76 -7.96 -19.19
N ASN A 546 -21.60 -7.29 -20.31
CA ASN A 546 -21.90 -7.80 -21.65
C ASN A 546 -20.64 -7.91 -22.51
N ALA A 547 -20.73 -8.58 -23.64
CA ALA A 547 -19.65 -8.74 -24.61
C ALA A 547 -18.32 -9.20 -23.95
N LEU A 548 -18.43 -10.00 -22.89
CA LEU A 548 -17.26 -10.46 -22.14
C LEU A 548 -16.36 -11.31 -23.04
N ALA A 549 -15.07 -10.99 -23.06
CA ALA A 549 -14.07 -11.64 -23.89
C ALA A 549 -12.72 -11.72 -23.17
N PHE A 550 -12.01 -12.82 -23.38
CA PHE A 550 -10.62 -12.99 -22.99
C PHE A 550 -9.93 -14.07 -23.82
N THR A 551 -8.61 -14.04 -23.87
CA THR A 551 -7.78 -15.18 -24.31
C THR A 551 -6.82 -15.53 -23.19
N ASP A 552 -6.92 -16.77 -22.72
CA ASP A 552 -6.01 -17.35 -21.74
C ASP A 552 -4.95 -18.17 -22.49
N THR A 553 -3.72 -17.68 -22.52
CA THR A 553 -2.57 -18.38 -23.13
C THR A 553 -1.83 -19.15 -22.05
N TYR A 554 -1.68 -20.46 -22.27
CA TYR A 554 -1.08 -21.35 -21.27
C TYR A 554 0.44 -21.30 -21.28
N PRO A 555 1.08 -21.62 -20.16
CA PRO A 555 2.52 -21.82 -20.10
C PRO A 555 2.95 -23.02 -20.96
N SER A 556 4.20 -23.03 -21.37
CA SER A 556 4.79 -24.13 -22.15
C SER A 556 4.57 -25.47 -21.46
N GLY A 557 4.14 -26.45 -22.22
CA GLY A 557 3.87 -27.81 -21.73
C GLY A 557 2.50 -27.99 -21.07
N LEU A 558 1.61 -27.02 -21.06
CA LEU A 558 0.19 -27.15 -20.72
C LEU A 558 -0.63 -26.96 -21.99
N VAL A 559 -1.54 -27.89 -22.31
CA VAL A 559 -2.35 -27.88 -23.52
C VAL A 559 -3.77 -28.38 -23.24
N ASN A 560 -4.71 -28.09 -24.12
CA ASN A 560 -6.05 -28.70 -24.10
C ASN A 560 -5.96 -30.19 -24.35
N THR A 561 -6.79 -30.99 -23.69
CA THR A 561 -6.89 -32.42 -23.98
C THR A 561 -7.39 -32.67 -25.39
N ALA A 562 -7.30 -33.92 -25.87
CA ALA A 562 -7.89 -34.34 -27.14
C ALA A 562 -9.43 -34.10 -27.19
N THR A 563 -10.08 -34.15 -26.03
CA THR A 563 -11.47 -33.75 -25.85
C THR A 563 -11.53 -32.64 -24.78
N PRO A 564 -11.46 -31.37 -25.17
CA PRO A 564 -11.36 -30.24 -24.24
C PRO A 564 -12.56 -30.09 -23.29
N ALA A 565 -13.72 -30.61 -23.65
CA ALA A 565 -14.95 -30.62 -22.84
C ALA A 565 -15.25 -29.24 -22.22
N THR A 566 -15.25 -28.20 -23.04
CA THR A 566 -15.54 -26.82 -22.61
C THR A 566 -16.94 -26.73 -21.99
N ALA A 567 -17.06 -25.93 -20.91
CA ALA A 567 -18.34 -25.60 -20.31
C ALA A 567 -18.41 -24.15 -19.84
N ILE A 568 -19.60 -23.58 -19.93
CA ILE A 568 -19.96 -22.24 -19.46
C ILE A 568 -21.14 -22.41 -18.49
N SER A 569 -21.04 -21.82 -17.28
CA SER A 569 -22.14 -21.89 -16.31
C SER A 569 -23.24 -20.84 -16.56
N CYS A 570 -23.01 -19.88 -17.44
CA CYS A 570 -23.97 -18.84 -17.83
C CYS A 570 -24.62 -19.12 -19.19
N THR A 571 -25.61 -18.31 -19.54
CA THR A 571 -26.49 -18.56 -20.69
C THR A 571 -25.89 -18.14 -22.04
N THR A 572 -24.80 -17.37 -22.07
CA THR A 572 -24.24 -16.77 -23.29
C THR A 572 -22.72 -16.90 -23.35
N GLY A 573 -22.19 -16.75 -24.53
CA GLY A 573 -20.77 -16.81 -24.84
C GLY A 573 -20.39 -18.07 -25.61
N SER A 574 -19.24 -18.00 -26.28
CA SER A 574 -18.61 -19.10 -27.01
C SER A 574 -17.21 -19.32 -26.50
N LEU A 575 -16.88 -20.56 -26.12
CA LEU A 575 -15.53 -20.98 -25.75
C LEU A 575 -14.87 -21.73 -26.91
N ALA A 576 -13.74 -21.21 -27.38
CA ALA A 576 -12.89 -21.86 -28.35
C ALA A 576 -11.68 -22.49 -27.64
N ALA A 577 -11.53 -23.80 -27.72
CA ALA A 577 -10.43 -24.58 -27.18
C ALA A 577 -10.12 -25.74 -28.15
N ALA A 578 -9.23 -25.54 -29.10
CA ALA A 578 -8.83 -26.62 -30.00
C ALA A 578 -8.04 -27.70 -29.24
N ALA A 579 -8.21 -28.97 -29.62
CA ALA A 579 -7.45 -30.09 -29.09
C ALA A 579 -5.94 -29.87 -29.26
N GLY A 580 -5.17 -30.08 -28.22
CA GLY A 580 -3.71 -29.88 -28.23
C GLY A 580 -3.26 -28.41 -28.26
N ALA A 581 -4.16 -27.45 -28.38
CA ALA A 581 -3.78 -26.03 -28.35
C ALA A 581 -3.45 -25.55 -26.92
N GLY A 582 -2.54 -24.58 -26.82
CA GLY A 582 -2.10 -23.94 -25.56
C GLY A 582 -2.92 -22.70 -25.20
N SER A 583 -4.22 -22.68 -25.49
CA SER A 583 -5.06 -21.52 -25.17
C SER A 583 -6.56 -21.86 -25.06
N LEU A 584 -7.26 -20.99 -24.34
CA LEU A 584 -8.72 -20.92 -24.23
C LEU A 584 -9.17 -19.50 -24.57
N THR A 585 -10.12 -19.34 -25.50
CA THR A 585 -10.67 -18.02 -25.85
C THR A 585 -12.16 -17.98 -25.59
N LEU A 586 -12.62 -16.94 -24.88
CA LEU A 586 -14.04 -16.60 -24.71
C LEU A 586 -14.39 -15.41 -25.58
N SER A 587 -15.56 -15.45 -26.21
CA SER A 587 -16.20 -14.34 -26.90
C SER A 587 -17.68 -14.24 -26.58
N GLY A 588 -18.19 -13.00 -26.45
CA GLY A 588 -19.63 -12.70 -26.34
C GLY A 588 -20.30 -13.18 -25.06
N GLY A 589 -19.56 -13.40 -23.98
CA GLY A 589 -20.13 -13.79 -22.68
C GLY A 589 -20.93 -12.66 -22.02
N THR A 590 -21.87 -13.03 -21.13
CA THR A 590 -22.58 -12.10 -20.25
C THR A 590 -22.54 -12.59 -18.82
N VAL A 591 -22.42 -11.66 -17.85
CA VAL A 591 -22.52 -11.94 -16.43
C VAL A 591 -23.50 -10.96 -15.79
N ASN A 592 -24.59 -11.47 -15.23
CA ASN A 592 -25.61 -10.64 -14.60
C ASN A 592 -25.01 -9.82 -13.44
N ALA A 593 -25.74 -8.77 -13.04
CA ALA A 593 -25.42 -8.00 -11.85
C ALA A 593 -25.30 -8.92 -10.62
N LEU A 594 -24.29 -8.68 -9.76
CA LEU A 594 -23.99 -9.47 -8.56
C LEU A 594 -23.87 -10.98 -8.79
N SER A 595 -23.43 -11.39 -9.95
CA SER A 595 -23.33 -12.80 -10.35
C SER A 595 -21.93 -13.16 -10.81
N SER A 596 -21.67 -14.46 -10.92
CA SER A 596 -20.41 -15.02 -11.43
C SER A 596 -20.69 -16.00 -12.56
N CYS A 597 -19.75 -16.09 -13.49
CA CYS A 597 -19.72 -17.07 -14.57
C CYS A 597 -18.46 -17.91 -14.48
N THR A 598 -18.60 -19.22 -14.58
CA THR A 598 -17.47 -20.15 -14.64
C THR A 598 -17.28 -20.62 -16.09
N TYR A 599 -16.07 -20.46 -16.58
CA TYR A 599 -15.60 -20.95 -17.89
C TYR A 599 -14.57 -22.03 -17.64
N SER A 600 -14.77 -23.21 -18.17
CA SER A 600 -13.90 -24.34 -17.86
C SER A 600 -13.55 -25.18 -19.08
N VAL A 601 -12.39 -25.83 -19.02
CA VAL A 601 -11.82 -26.67 -20.06
C VAL A 601 -10.97 -27.77 -19.44
N ASN A 602 -10.91 -28.94 -20.10
CA ASN A 602 -9.98 -29.97 -19.71
C ASN A 602 -8.60 -29.71 -20.32
N THR A 603 -7.59 -29.63 -19.47
CA THR A 603 -6.19 -29.47 -19.86
C THR A 603 -5.35 -30.68 -19.44
N THR A 604 -4.22 -30.85 -20.08
CA THR A 604 -3.20 -31.86 -19.74
C THR A 604 -1.81 -31.26 -19.87
N ALA A 605 -0.85 -31.80 -19.15
CA ALA A 605 0.53 -31.37 -19.25
C ALA A 605 1.36 -32.36 -20.05
N THR A 606 2.18 -31.86 -21.00
CA THR A 606 3.04 -32.69 -21.86
C THR A 606 4.46 -32.85 -21.30
N SER A 607 4.80 -32.12 -20.25
CA SER A 607 6.10 -32.19 -19.56
C SER A 607 5.93 -31.95 -18.05
N PRO A 608 6.81 -32.55 -17.22
CA PRO A 608 6.76 -32.38 -15.78
C PRO A 608 7.12 -30.96 -15.33
N GLY A 609 6.92 -30.68 -14.05
CA GLY A 609 7.22 -29.43 -13.39
C GLY A 609 6.00 -28.50 -13.31
N ASP A 610 6.10 -27.47 -12.48
CA ASP A 610 5.01 -26.54 -12.18
C ASP A 610 4.63 -25.76 -13.44
N LYS A 611 3.32 -25.70 -13.71
CA LYS A 611 2.75 -24.91 -14.81
C LYS A 611 1.90 -23.81 -14.21
N THR A 612 2.49 -22.62 -14.08
CA THR A 612 1.76 -21.42 -13.65
C THR A 612 1.03 -20.82 -14.83
N ASN A 613 -0.29 -20.87 -14.81
CA ASN A 613 -1.13 -20.27 -15.84
C ASN A 613 -1.78 -18.98 -15.34
N THR A 614 -1.59 -17.87 -16.06
CA THR A 614 -1.96 -16.52 -15.65
C THR A 614 -2.77 -15.79 -16.73
N ILE A 615 -3.94 -15.29 -16.34
CA ILE A 615 -4.63 -14.23 -17.07
C ILE A 615 -4.14 -12.91 -16.52
N ALA A 616 -3.50 -12.09 -17.33
CA ALA A 616 -2.94 -10.81 -16.90
C ALA A 616 -4.04 -9.80 -16.48
N ALA A 617 -3.65 -8.80 -15.70
CA ALA A 617 -4.48 -7.61 -15.50
C ALA A 617 -4.82 -6.99 -16.87
N LEU A 618 -6.05 -6.46 -17.00
CA LEU A 618 -6.62 -5.84 -18.21
C LEU A 618 -6.85 -6.80 -19.39
N ALA A 619 -6.62 -8.10 -19.24
CA ALA A 619 -6.78 -9.09 -20.31
C ALA A 619 -8.24 -9.57 -20.50
N VAL A 620 -9.05 -9.52 -19.46
CA VAL A 620 -10.49 -9.80 -19.53
C VAL A 620 -11.24 -8.50 -19.76
N SER A 621 -12.01 -8.39 -20.83
CA SER A 621 -12.76 -7.17 -21.19
C SER A 621 -14.23 -7.47 -21.43
N GLY A 622 -15.07 -6.51 -21.10
CA GLY A 622 -16.50 -6.52 -21.37
C GLY A 622 -17.08 -5.12 -21.36
N THR A 623 -18.38 -4.97 -21.52
CA THR A 623 -19.07 -3.68 -21.47
C THR A 623 -20.12 -3.65 -20.36
N MET A 624 -20.17 -2.54 -19.63
CA MET A 624 -21.26 -2.19 -18.71
C MET A 624 -21.96 -0.95 -19.27
N GLY A 625 -23.19 -1.13 -19.78
CA GLY A 625 -23.81 -0.12 -20.63
C GLY A 625 -22.96 0.12 -21.88
N THR A 626 -22.54 1.36 -22.13
CA THR A 626 -21.67 1.74 -23.24
C THR A 626 -20.17 1.72 -22.88
N THR A 627 -19.81 1.49 -21.62
CA THR A 627 -18.44 1.59 -21.11
C THR A 627 -17.72 0.25 -21.17
N THR A 628 -16.53 0.21 -21.76
CA THR A 628 -15.64 -0.95 -21.71
C THR A 628 -14.96 -1.03 -20.34
N VAL A 629 -15.13 -2.17 -19.65
CA VAL A 629 -14.49 -2.48 -18.37
C VAL A 629 -13.54 -3.66 -18.52
N ARG A 630 -12.53 -3.72 -17.65
CA ARG A 630 -11.51 -4.79 -17.66
C ARG A 630 -11.19 -5.24 -16.24
N ASN A 631 -10.67 -6.48 -16.08
CA ASN A 631 -10.16 -6.93 -14.80
C ASN A 631 -8.93 -6.09 -14.40
N LEU A 632 -8.90 -5.62 -13.17
CA LEU A 632 -7.78 -4.80 -12.68
C LEU A 632 -6.61 -5.64 -12.16
N GLU A 633 -6.88 -6.89 -11.77
CA GLU A 633 -5.86 -7.78 -11.21
C GLU A 633 -5.67 -9.02 -12.08
N ALA A 634 -4.45 -9.56 -12.07
CA ALA A 634 -4.15 -10.83 -12.71
C ALA A 634 -4.74 -11.99 -11.90
N ALA A 635 -5.15 -13.05 -12.59
CA ALA A 635 -5.58 -14.31 -11.98
C ALA A 635 -4.61 -15.43 -12.36
N SER A 636 -4.01 -16.08 -11.38
CA SER A 636 -3.05 -17.16 -11.59
C SER A 636 -3.45 -18.43 -10.87
N ALA A 637 -3.14 -19.57 -11.48
CA ALA A 637 -3.24 -20.89 -10.85
C ALA A 637 -2.06 -21.76 -11.26
N ILE A 638 -1.62 -22.63 -10.36
CA ILE A 638 -0.50 -23.56 -10.58
C ILE A 638 -1.05 -24.98 -10.62
N VAL A 639 -0.72 -25.72 -11.67
CA VAL A 639 -0.82 -27.18 -11.68
C VAL A 639 0.57 -27.77 -11.57
N GLN A 640 0.80 -28.54 -10.53
CA GLN A 640 2.01 -29.31 -10.33
C GLN A 640 1.95 -30.58 -11.19
N VAL A 641 3.01 -30.89 -11.91
CA VAL A 641 3.05 -32.04 -12.80
C VAL A 641 4.17 -32.99 -12.38
N SER A 642 3.79 -34.14 -11.87
CA SER A 642 4.72 -35.21 -11.52
C SER A 642 5.10 -36.02 -12.74
N ALA A 643 6.36 -36.46 -12.77
CA ALA A 643 6.84 -37.43 -13.74
C ALA A 643 7.05 -38.79 -13.05
N PRO A 644 6.99 -39.92 -13.78
CA PRO A 644 7.44 -41.19 -13.23
C PRO A 644 8.91 -41.09 -12.83
N LEU A 645 9.26 -41.79 -11.74
CA LEU A 645 10.65 -41.94 -11.37
C LEU A 645 11.45 -42.58 -12.50
N THR A 646 12.65 -42.10 -12.72
CA THR A 646 13.59 -42.73 -13.67
C THR A 646 14.62 -43.55 -12.90
N ILE A 647 14.95 -44.72 -13.41
CA ILE A 647 15.99 -45.58 -12.87
C ILE A 647 16.96 -45.95 -13.95
N VAL A 648 18.26 -45.87 -13.65
CA VAL A 648 19.35 -46.24 -14.58
C VAL A 648 20.30 -47.14 -13.79
N LYS A 649 20.64 -48.32 -14.37
CA LYS A 649 21.60 -49.22 -13.81
C LYS A 649 22.80 -49.33 -14.72
N ALA A 650 23.98 -49.09 -14.18
CA ALA A 650 25.26 -49.17 -14.89
C ALA A 650 26.21 -50.08 -14.13
N SER A 651 27.15 -50.73 -14.84
CA SER A 651 28.17 -51.59 -14.23
C SER A 651 29.57 -51.15 -14.63
N GLN A 652 30.55 -51.33 -13.76
CA GLN A 652 31.96 -51.13 -14.00
C GLN A 652 32.76 -52.21 -13.32
N VAL A 653 33.79 -52.68 -14.02
CA VAL A 653 34.72 -53.66 -13.41
C VAL A 653 35.54 -52.95 -12.33
N TYR A 654 35.52 -53.46 -11.12
CA TYR A 654 36.23 -52.93 -9.99
C TYR A 654 37.63 -53.52 -9.84
N SER A 655 37.76 -54.82 -9.92
CA SER A 655 39.03 -55.53 -9.83
C SER A 655 38.94 -56.91 -10.43
N ASP A 656 40.10 -57.49 -10.82
CA ASP A 656 40.16 -58.88 -11.23
C ASP A 656 41.37 -59.58 -10.62
N PRO A 657 41.39 -60.93 -10.61
CA PRO A 657 42.47 -61.70 -9.96
C PRO A 657 43.84 -61.57 -10.64
N VAL A 658 43.90 -61.05 -11.87
CA VAL A 658 45.16 -60.93 -12.66
C VAL A 658 45.75 -59.52 -12.58
N ASN A 659 44.87 -58.51 -12.76
CA ASN A 659 45.31 -57.13 -12.88
C ASN A 659 45.03 -56.29 -11.62
N GLY A 660 44.36 -56.87 -10.64
CA GLY A 660 43.91 -56.12 -9.45
C GLY A 660 42.93 -55.05 -9.82
N THR A 661 43.19 -53.78 -9.42
CA THR A 661 42.39 -52.62 -9.77
C THR A 661 42.92 -51.83 -10.99
N THR A 662 44.04 -52.28 -11.56
CA THR A 662 44.69 -51.59 -12.70
C THR A 662 44.20 -52.17 -14.03
N ASN A 663 43.32 -51.49 -14.75
CA ASN A 663 42.72 -51.95 -16.00
C ASN A 663 42.05 -53.33 -15.92
N PRO A 664 41.17 -53.52 -14.88
CA PRO A 664 40.61 -54.85 -14.59
C PRO A 664 39.67 -55.33 -15.66
N LYS A 665 39.52 -56.66 -15.79
CA LYS A 665 38.63 -57.32 -16.73
C LYS A 665 37.53 -58.10 -16.02
N ALA A 666 36.37 -58.20 -16.66
CA ALA A 666 35.24 -58.97 -16.17
C ALA A 666 35.44 -60.48 -16.39
N ILE A 667 36.36 -61.09 -15.63
CA ILE A 667 36.72 -62.51 -15.71
C ILE A 667 36.29 -63.21 -14.42
N PRO A 668 36.15 -64.55 -14.41
CA PRO A 668 35.85 -65.31 -13.21
C PRO A 668 36.73 -64.94 -12.03
N GLY A 669 36.14 -64.69 -10.87
CA GLY A 669 36.83 -64.22 -9.67
C GLY A 669 36.96 -62.68 -9.55
N GLY A 670 36.70 -61.92 -10.63
CA GLY A 670 36.70 -60.47 -10.63
C GLY A 670 35.49 -59.88 -9.95
N PHE A 671 35.57 -58.59 -9.56
CA PHE A 671 34.48 -57.88 -8.94
C PHE A 671 33.97 -56.77 -9.85
N LEU A 672 32.67 -56.61 -9.90
CA LEU A 672 31.93 -55.57 -10.62
C LEU A 672 31.17 -54.67 -9.63
N THR A 673 31.30 -53.38 -9.79
CA THR A 673 30.43 -52.43 -9.07
C THR A 673 29.26 -52.08 -9.98
N TYR A 674 28.05 -52.21 -9.47
CA TYR A 674 26.83 -51.75 -10.09
C TYR A 674 26.36 -50.51 -9.39
N THR A 675 26.07 -49.46 -10.18
CA THR A 675 25.48 -48.24 -9.72
C THR A 675 24.04 -48.17 -10.23
N ILE A 676 23.10 -48.00 -9.34
CA ILE A 676 21.68 -47.82 -9.64
C ILE A 676 21.33 -46.39 -9.25
N SER A 677 21.06 -45.53 -10.22
CA SER A 677 20.67 -44.16 -10.04
C SER A 677 19.16 -44.01 -10.18
N VAL A 678 18.53 -43.36 -9.17
CA VAL A 678 17.10 -43.07 -9.15
C VAL A 678 16.92 -41.58 -9.14
N ALA A 679 16.08 -41.05 -10.05
CA ALA A 679 15.76 -39.63 -10.10
C ALA A 679 14.24 -39.40 -10.12
N ASN A 680 13.84 -38.36 -9.40
CA ASN A 680 12.51 -37.79 -9.47
C ASN A 680 12.57 -36.51 -10.34
N PRO A 681 12.24 -36.59 -11.65
CA PRO A 681 12.28 -35.44 -12.54
C PRO A 681 11.07 -34.52 -12.36
N GLY A 682 10.07 -34.91 -11.57
CA GLY A 682 8.90 -34.09 -11.25
C GLY A 682 9.19 -33.09 -10.13
N SER A 683 8.46 -31.98 -10.08
CA SER A 683 8.56 -30.98 -8.99
C SER A 683 7.87 -31.46 -7.68
N GLY A 684 6.98 -32.44 -7.78
CA GLY A 684 6.29 -33.02 -6.62
C GLY A 684 7.18 -34.01 -5.85
N THR A 685 6.96 -34.14 -4.54
CA THR A 685 7.64 -35.13 -3.69
C THR A 685 7.03 -36.52 -3.87
N VAL A 686 7.84 -37.57 -3.71
CA VAL A 686 7.34 -38.94 -3.53
C VAL A 686 6.97 -39.11 -2.06
N ASP A 687 5.84 -39.76 -1.77
CA ASP A 687 5.35 -39.93 -0.41
C ASP A 687 6.35 -40.66 0.48
N SER A 688 6.39 -40.24 1.75
CA SER A 688 7.34 -40.78 2.72
C SER A 688 7.15 -42.30 2.92
N GLY A 689 8.26 -43.06 2.85
CA GLY A 689 8.29 -44.51 3.10
C GLY A 689 7.67 -45.38 2.01
N THR A 690 7.33 -44.83 0.84
CA THR A 690 6.75 -45.57 -0.29
C THR A 690 7.78 -46.00 -1.32
N LEU A 691 8.98 -45.42 -1.33
CA LEU A 691 10.02 -45.74 -2.30
C LEU A 691 10.68 -47.10 -1.93
N VAL A 692 10.72 -47.98 -2.92
CA VAL A 692 11.41 -49.27 -2.83
C VAL A 692 12.25 -49.46 -4.11
N VAL A 693 13.54 -49.72 -3.94
CA VAL A 693 14.42 -50.15 -5.04
C VAL A 693 14.71 -51.61 -4.88
N LEU A 694 14.30 -52.41 -5.88
CA LEU A 694 14.46 -53.84 -5.92
C LEU A 694 15.48 -54.21 -7.01
N ASP A 695 16.45 -55.04 -6.71
CA ASP A 695 17.43 -55.55 -7.66
C ASP A 695 17.63 -57.05 -7.55
N ALA A 696 17.67 -57.73 -8.69
CA ALA A 696 17.99 -59.13 -8.79
C ALA A 696 19.49 -59.32 -8.95
N THR A 697 20.06 -60.31 -8.29
CA THR A 697 21.45 -60.75 -8.56
C THR A 697 21.54 -61.26 -9.99
N PRO A 698 22.36 -60.64 -10.84
CA PRO A 698 22.50 -61.09 -12.21
C PRO A 698 23.03 -62.51 -12.31
N ALA A 699 22.65 -63.25 -13.37
CA ALA A 699 23.18 -64.59 -13.61
C ALA A 699 24.71 -64.64 -13.67
N ASN A 700 25.31 -65.65 -13.10
CA ASN A 700 26.77 -65.85 -12.99
C ASN A 700 27.50 -64.81 -12.12
N LEU A 701 26.73 -64.05 -11.26
CA LEU A 701 27.30 -63.12 -10.28
C LEU A 701 26.86 -63.55 -8.85
N GLN A 702 27.68 -63.18 -7.88
CA GLN A 702 27.41 -63.38 -6.43
C GLN A 702 27.48 -62.02 -5.76
N LEU A 703 26.46 -61.72 -4.96
CA LEU A 703 26.42 -60.45 -4.22
C LEU A 703 27.54 -60.42 -3.15
N PHE A 704 28.35 -59.36 -3.18
CA PHE A 704 29.29 -59.08 -2.09
C PHE A 704 28.50 -58.48 -0.91
N VAL A 705 28.57 -59.13 0.22
CA VAL A 705 27.78 -58.78 1.45
C VAL A 705 28.68 -58.24 2.58
N GLY A 706 29.98 -57.99 2.28
CA GLY A 706 30.90 -57.33 3.21
C GLY A 706 30.76 -55.80 3.12
N ASP A 707 31.51 -55.08 3.93
CA ASP A 707 31.52 -53.63 3.98
C ASP A 707 32.17 -53.05 2.70
N LEU A 708 31.43 -52.24 1.98
CA LEU A 708 31.96 -51.45 0.82
C LEU A 708 32.66 -50.18 1.31
N VAL A 709 32.21 -49.60 2.43
CA VAL A 709 32.85 -48.55 3.20
C VAL A 709 32.82 -48.97 4.65
N SER A 710 33.81 -48.55 5.45
CA SER A 710 33.94 -48.98 6.86
C SER A 710 32.63 -48.79 7.64
N GLY A 711 32.02 -49.86 8.10
CA GLY A 711 30.77 -49.87 8.85
C GLY A 711 29.50 -49.57 8.04
N GLY A 712 29.60 -49.45 6.70
CA GLY A 712 28.47 -49.09 5.83
C GLY A 712 27.74 -50.28 5.20
N GLY A 713 28.21 -51.51 5.42
CA GLY A 713 27.60 -52.72 4.85
C GLY A 713 27.79 -52.89 3.34
N PRO A 714 26.94 -53.73 2.73
CA PRO A 714 27.11 -54.16 1.34
C PRO A 714 26.62 -53.14 0.30
N LEU A 715 26.22 -51.92 0.73
CA LEU A 715 25.67 -50.89 -0.15
C LEU A 715 26.22 -49.51 0.24
N VAL A 716 26.57 -48.74 -0.75
CA VAL A 716 26.91 -47.31 -0.60
C VAL A 716 25.72 -46.51 -1.13
N PHE A 717 25.12 -45.66 -0.28
CA PHE A 717 24.06 -44.75 -0.63
C PHE A 717 24.63 -43.33 -0.82
N GLN A 718 24.39 -42.71 -1.98
CA GLN A 718 24.88 -41.36 -2.32
C GLN A 718 23.74 -40.45 -2.77
N GLN A 719 23.70 -39.25 -2.22
CA GLN A 719 22.82 -38.19 -2.72
C GLN A 719 23.29 -37.72 -4.07
N GLY A 720 22.36 -37.36 -4.93
CA GLY A 720 22.67 -36.75 -6.23
C GLY A 720 23.07 -35.28 -6.11
N SER A 721 23.32 -34.63 -7.23
CA SER A 721 23.65 -33.19 -7.30
C SER A 721 22.56 -32.31 -6.67
N THR A 722 21.29 -32.71 -6.82
CA THR A 722 20.17 -32.23 -6.00
C THR A 722 19.82 -33.36 -5.05
N PRO A 723 20.03 -33.20 -3.74
CA PRO A 723 19.80 -34.25 -2.74
C PRO A 723 18.36 -34.70 -2.69
N SER A 724 18.18 -36.02 -2.58
CA SER A 724 16.85 -36.66 -2.54
C SER A 724 16.08 -36.42 -1.25
N ALA A 725 16.72 -35.92 -0.20
CA ALA A 725 16.19 -35.83 1.18
C ALA A 725 15.88 -37.21 1.83
N LEU A 726 16.18 -38.31 1.16
CA LEU A 726 16.05 -39.67 1.72
C LEU A 726 17.24 -40.00 2.60
N THR A 727 17.02 -40.85 3.61
CA THR A 727 18.05 -41.38 4.47
C THR A 727 18.13 -42.90 4.29
N TYR A 728 19.34 -43.45 4.41
CA TYR A 728 19.59 -44.88 4.38
C TYR A 728 20.40 -45.28 5.61
N THR A 729 19.99 -46.34 6.30
CA THR A 729 20.65 -46.85 7.49
C THR A 729 20.99 -48.32 7.30
N PHE A 730 22.18 -48.71 7.70
CA PHE A 730 22.61 -50.12 7.83
C PHE A 730 23.22 -50.36 9.22
N THR A 731 22.84 -51.42 9.89
CA THR A 731 23.35 -51.82 11.21
C THR A 731 24.07 -53.15 11.14
N SER A 732 23.46 -54.15 10.50
CA SER A 732 24.05 -55.47 10.32
C SER A 732 23.26 -56.33 9.30
N LEU A 733 23.87 -57.35 8.72
CA LEU A 733 23.19 -58.27 7.81
C LEU A 733 22.01 -59.03 8.45
N ALA A 734 21.99 -59.14 9.75
CA ALA A 734 20.92 -59.82 10.51
C ALA A 734 19.87 -58.84 11.03
N SER A 735 20.03 -57.52 10.79
CA SER A 735 19.05 -56.53 11.25
C SER A 735 17.73 -56.66 10.50
N THR A 736 16.62 -56.51 11.22
CA THR A 736 15.26 -56.40 10.66
C THR A 736 14.71 -54.99 10.65
N THR A 737 15.52 -54.01 11.07
CA THR A 737 15.16 -52.57 11.17
C THR A 737 15.96 -51.72 10.21
N ASP A 738 16.91 -52.29 9.51
CA ASP A 738 17.71 -51.64 8.47
C ASP A 738 16.86 -51.30 7.23
N ASP A 739 17.42 -50.39 6.42
CA ASP A 739 16.76 -50.01 5.18
C ASP A 739 17.10 -50.94 4.00
N ILE A 740 17.82 -52.07 4.22
CA ILE A 740 18.13 -53.12 3.25
C ILE A 740 17.61 -54.47 3.70
N GLU A 741 17.08 -55.23 2.81
CA GLU A 741 16.56 -56.59 3.04
C GLU A 741 17.00 -57.53 1.90
N PHE A 742 17.17 -58.81 2.22
CA PHE A 742 17.69 -59.79 1.27
C PHE A 742 16.71 -60.96 1.10
N SER A 743 16.78 -61.61 -0.05
CA SER A 743 16.02 -62.79 -0.43
C SER A 743 16.89 -63.84 -1.08
N ASN A 744 16.66 -65.10 -0.73
CA ASN A 744 17.27 -66.27 -1.38
C ASN A 744 16.27 -67.09 -2.21
N ASN A 745 15.05 -66.58 -2.41
CA ASN A 745 13.97 -67.27 -3.09
C ASN A 745 13.28 -66.38 -4.16
N SER A 746 14.10 -65.68 -4.93
CA SER A 746 13.66 -64.83 -6.06
C SER A 746 12.69 -63.69 -5.64
N GLY A 747 12.90 -63.11 -4.45
CA GLY A 747 12.12 -62.01 -3.95
C GLY A 747 10.75 -62.37 -3.33
N SER A 748 10.48 -63.66 -3.18
CA SER A 748 9.21 -64.16 -2.59
C SER A 748 9.10 -63.86 -1.10
N THR A 749 10.22 -63.90 -0.36
CA THR A 749 10.32 -63.46 1.05
C THR A 749 11.60 -62.62 1.26
N TRP A 750 11.58 -61.79 2.29
CA TRP A 750 12.62 -60.78 2.57
C TRP A 750 13.19 -60.94 3.99
N THR A 751 13.28 -62.19 4.44
CA THR A 751 13.75 -62.53 5.79
C THR A 751 15.09 -63.30 5.79
N TYR A 752 15.74 -63.32 4.64
CA TYR A 752 17.03 -64.00 4.50
C TYR A 752 18.16 -63.18 5.14
N THR A 753 18.97 -63.80 5.99
CA THR A 753 20.18 -63.21 6.55
C THR A 753 21.38 -63.71 5.75
N PRO A 754 22.08 -62.85 4.99
CA PRO A 754 23.24 -63.26 4.23
C PRO A 754 24.40 -63.73 5.11
N VAL A 755 25.09 -64.81 4.66
CA VAL A 755 26.25 -65.38 5.30
C VAL A 755 27.45 -65.25 4.38
N PRO A 756 28.36 -64.25 4.62
CA PRO A 756 29.54 -64.03 3.81
C PRO A 756 30.50 -65.25 3.92
N ASN A 757 30.95 -65.71 2.74
CA ASN A 757 32.05 -66.68 2.68
C ASN A 757 33.42 -65.96 2.84
N THR A 758 34.52 -66.69 2.69
CA THR A 758 35.89 -66.14 2.82
C THR A 758 36.23 -65.05 1.83
N LEU A 759 35.44 -64.88 0.76
CA LEU A 759 35.56 -63.86 -0.29
C LEU A 759 34.58 -62.68 -0.05
N GLY A 760 33.82 -62.71 1.06
CA GLY A 760 32.83 -61.69 1.38
C GLY A 760 31.55 -61.74 0.55
N VAL A 761 31.32 -62.79 -0.24
CA VAL A 761 30.12 -62.94 -1.05
C VAL A 761 29.20 -64.00 -0.48
N ASP A 762 27.87 -63.87 -0.69
CA ASP A 762 26.89 -64.89 -0.43
C ASP A 762 26.20 -65.33 -1.73
N PRO A 763 26.47 -66.58 -2.19
CA PRO A 763 25.87 -67.11 -3.43
C PRO A 763 24.40 -67.44 -3.33
N ALA A 764 23.81 -67.50 -2.12
CA ALA A 764 22.39 -67.74 -1.92
C ALA A 764 21.52 -66.53 -2.09
N VAL A 765 22.10 -65.32 -2.07
CA VAL A 765 21.33 -64.08 -2.26
C VAL A 765 20.89 -63.97 -3.72
N THR A 766 19.60 -64.08 -3.96
CA THR A 766 18.99 -63.92 -5.27
C THR A 766 18.52 -62.51 -5.57
N HIS A 767 18.10 -61.77 -4.51
CA HIS A 767 17.61 -60.39 -4.65
C HIS A 767 17.97 -59.62 -3.37
N PHE A 768 18.10 -58.32 -3.54
CA PHE A 768 18.03 -57.36 -2.41
C PHE A 768 17.03 -56.27 -2.74
N ARG A 769 16.53 -55.63 -1.69
CA ARG A 769 15.77 -54.37 -1.85
C ARG A 769 16.18 -53.38 -0.77
N ILE A 770 16.03 -52.08 -1.12
CA ILE A 770 16.19 -51.01 -0.15
C ILE A 770 14.88 -50.22 0.00
N ARG A 771 14.66 -49.73 1.21
CA ARG A 771 13.52 -48.88 1.60
C ARG A 771 14.02 -47.62 2.31
N PRO A 772 14.65 -46.65 1.56
CA PRO A 772 15.15 -45.46 2.20
C PRO A 772 13.99 -44.69 2.85
N LYS A 773 14.28 -44.08 3.99
CA LYS A 773 13.30 -43.35 4.80
C LYS A 773 13.19 -41.89 4.36
N GLY A 774 12.00 -41.29 4.54
CA GLY A 774 11.69 -39.91 4.17
C GLY A 774 10.87 -39.81 2.90
N ALA A 775 10.55 -38.60 2.52
CA ALA A 775 9.90 -38.23 1.26
C ALA A 775 10.97 -37.84 0.24
N MET A 776 10.97 -38.41 -0.96
CA MET A 776 11.94 -38.03 -2.01
C MET A 776 11.55 -36.67 -2.58
N ALA A 777 12.46 -35.70 -2.48
CA ALA A 777 12.23 -34.36 -2.99
C ALA A 777 12.00 -34.34 -4.52
N GLY A 778 11.26 -33.36 -4.99
CA GLY A 778 11.11 -33.09 -6.42
C GLY A 778 12.42 -32.61 -7.05
N ASN A 779 12.63 -32.87 -8.33
CA ASN A 779 13.82 -32.52 -9.09
C ASN A 779 15.13 -33.02 -8.44
N SER A 780 15.09 -34.18 -7.81
CA SER A 780 16.19 -34.73 -7.01
C SER A 780 16.59 -36.12 -7.45
N SER A 781 17.74 -36.59 -6.97
CA SER A 781 18.24 -37.91 -7.29
C SER A 781 19.09 -38.48 -6.15
N PHE A 782 19.25 -39.79 -6.17
CA PHE A 782 20.24 -40.54 -5.39
C PHE A 782 20.75 -41.69 -6.19
N SER A 783 21.85 -42.29 -5.75
CA SER A 783 22.36 -43.54 -6.30
C SER A 783 22.73 -44.50 -5.18
N ILE A 784 22.67 -45.78 -5.55
CA ILE A 784 23.21 -46.87 -4.72
C ILE A 784 24.27 -47.61 -5.46
N GLN A 785 25.34 -48.03 -4.81
CA GLN A 785 26.36 -48.88 -5.36
C GLN A 785 26.42 -50.22 -4.59
N VAL A 786 26.42 -51.28 -5.30
CA VAL A 786 26.60 -52.64 -4.82
C VAL A 786 27.72 -53.33 -5.59
N ARG A 787 28.31 -54.35 -5.01
CA ARG A 787 29.40 -55.08 -5.66
C ARG A 787 29.01 -56.53 -5.87
N TYR A 788 29.35 -57.07 -7.00
CA TYR A 788 29.17 -58.46 -7.33
C TYR A 788 30.51 -59.09 -7.73
N ARG A 789 30.67 -60.37 -7.39
CA ARG A 789 31.78 -61.19 -7.86
C ARG A 789 31.35 -62.05 -9.05
N VAL A 790 32.18 -62.14 -10.09
CA VAL A 790 31.97 -63.02 -11.23
C VAL A 790 32.28 -64.45 -10.84
N GLN A 791 31.35 -65.38 -11.11
CA GLN A 791 31.49 -66.80 -10.83
C GLN A 791 32.53 -67.46 -11.72
#